data_cca7d2df608d74c75f89dba5ed40ec7a
#
_entry.id   cca7d2df608d74c75f89dba5ed40ec7a
#
_cell.length_a   1.000
_cell.length_b   1.000
_cell.length_c   1.000
_cell.angle_alpha   90.00
_cell.angle_beta   90.00
_cell.angle_gamma   90.00
#
_symmetry.space_group_name_H-M   'P 1'
#
loop_
_entity.id
_entity.type
_entity.pdbx_description
1 polymer ?
#
loop_
_entity_poly.entity_id
_entity_poly.type
_entity_poly.pdbx_seq_one_letter_code
_entity_poly.pdbx_strand_id
1 'polypeptide(L)'
;MLAVKYRPKTFDDVVGQELVVKTLTNELHNNTTKQAYIFEGQTGGGKAQPLYSKVLTNSGYVDMGDIKVGDSVFGDDGKLHEVLGVFPQGYKDIYEITLSDGTTCRCSDEHLWTVSANHGKTWETITLNDIINHGLCLRPKDGTGKDGHGWIFKLPITKPVEFNNNEELKIDPWLFGLLIGDGGFTDYTIQLTNYEEDIINRVKNILIKNGFELNYMTKYHTDKKSFRITDTRYNKNTTNLSRNKGIFGNRFLQYIYDYGLLGKKSSEKHIPKEYLFSSVENRLKLLQGIFDADGTVSKNSSLTLSTSSKQLADDIVFLIQSLGGIVSCNEHEAYYTYNGKKLRGLNNFGLYISMPADMLPFTSEKHTSRYHRKRINVYRTIRDIKYIGKELCQCIYIDNPSHLYLTDNMIVTHNTTISTIMAKALNGITIDYDVALHNSVDDIRALLETIKQKPIGKDKIIVILDEVQNIFNRKDSLAAQSLLKVLEQPPKHVVFIMCTTEGDKIIDTIKNRCEVLTFNKIDENSIKDRLKYICDKENIKYDNEGCLLEIAKRSDGSMRNAITKMEQISSLGTITMSLVTKTLSSKYDDMFNVLYAVFDNNTESLVTTVNNINDIDKFVESFFSFILDICVYIRTSKYELTELPLVFKDNVQLNEQEQQVAFNIMNVMLELQYNGKHSPILKQLFIASMMEINNNENIVHNN
;
A
#
# COMPACT_ATOMS: atom_id res chain seq x y z
N MET A 1 -0.54 -1.77 10.55
CA MET A 1 0.82 -1.18 10.71
C MET A 1 0.84 -0.22 11.89
N LEU A 2 1.55 -0.59 12.96
CA LEU A 2 1.64 0.23 14.18
C LEU A 2 2.39 1.54 13.95
N ALA A 3 3.46 1.52 13.12
CA ALA A 3 4.20 2.72 12.76
C ALA A 3 3.32 3.82 12.13
N VAL A 4 2.20 3.45 11.55
CA VAL A 4 1.24 4.36 10.97
C VAL A 4 0.19 4.79 12.01
N LYS A 5 -0.34 3.84 12.79
CA LYS A 5 -1.34 4.09 13.83
C LYS A 5 -0.81 5.06 14.91
N TYR A 6 0.48 4.95 15.24
CA TYR A 6 1.14 5.75 16.28
C TYR A 6 1.99 6.91 15.74
N ARG A 7 1.74 7.30 14.47
CA ARG A 7 2.34 8.48 13.89
C ARG A 7 1.85 9.75 14.58
N PRO A 8 2.74 10.73 14.90
CA PRO A 8 2.35 11.97 15.55
C PRO A 8 1.25 12.70 14.79
N LYS A 9 0.20 13.12 15.50
CA LYS A 9 -0.93 13.91 14.96
C LYS A 9 -0.91 15.35 15.46
N THR A 10 -0.24 15.58 16.57
CA THR A 10 -0.03 16.86 17.23
C THR A 10 1.44 17.02 17.59
N PHE A 11 1.85 18.22 17.98
CA PHE A 11 3.21 18.44 18.46
C PHE A 11 3.51 17.65 19.74
N ASP A 12 2.51 17.40 20.60
CA ASP A 12 2.67 16.63 21.83
C ASP A 12 2.93 15.13 21.56
N ASP A 13 2.58 14.64 20.39
CA ASP A 13 2.84 13.25 19.99
C ASP A 13 4.27 13.03 19.47
N VAL A 14 5.02 14.10 19.20
CA VAL A 14 6.37 14.02 18.63
C VAL A 14 7.37 13.68 19.73
N VAL A 15 8.10 12.59 19.59
CA VAL A 15 9.06 12.07 20.58
C VAL A 15 10.49 12.41 20.17
N GLY A 16 11.32 12.79 21.13
CA GLY A 16 12.77 12.99 20.98
C GLY A 16 13.17 14.21 20.16
N GLN A 17 12.25 15.19 20.00
CA GLN A 17 12.48 16.46 19.27
C GLN A 17 12.02 17.67 20.10
N GLU A 18 12.26 17.63 21.43
CA GLU A 18 11.68 18.60 22.38
C GLU A 18 12.03 20.05 22.03
N LEU A 19 13.25 20.32 21.56
CA LEU A 19 13.67 21.67 21.19
C LEU A 19 12.87 22.20 19.99
N VAL A 20 12.74 21.39 18.94
CA VAL A 20 12.00 21.74 17.71
C VAL A 20 10.52 21.96 18.03
N VAL A 21 9.92 21.01 18.76
CA VAL A 21 8.52 21.07 19.19
C VAL A 21 8.27 22.31 20.04
N LYS A 22 9.12 22.58 21.04
CA LYS A 22 9.00 23.75 21.92
C LYS A 22 9.14 25.06 21.16
N THR A 23 10.07 25.14 20.22
CA THR A 23 10.26 26.33 19.35
C THR A 23 9.01 26.60 18.53
N LEU A 24 8.53 25.60 17.76
CA LEU A 24 7.36 25.76 16.91
C LEU A 24 6.08 26.04 17.72
N THR A 25 5.89 25.37 18.86
CA THR A 25 4.74 25.60 19.75
C THR A 25 4.74 27.02 20.31
N ASN A 26 5.89 27.52 20.77
CA ASN A 26 6.02 28.88 21.28
C ASN A 26 5.76 29.93 20.20
N GLU A 27 6.25 29.73 19.01
CA GLU A 27 6.01 30.64 17.87
C GLU A 27 4.53 30.69 17.48
N LEU A 28 3.85 29.54 17.48
CA LEU A 28 2.40 29.45 17.24
C LEU A 28 1.60 30.19 18.31
N HIS A 29 1.90 29.96 19.59
CA HIS A 29 1.21 30.61 20.71
C HIS A 29 1.39 32.13 20.72
N ASN A 30 2.60 32.60 20.36
CA ASN A 30 2.93 34.02 20.39
C ASN A 30 2.62 34.73 19.05
N ASN A 31 2.09 34.01 18.04
CA ASN A 31 1.90 34.51 16.68
C ASN A 31 3.19 35.10 16.04
N THR A 32 4.35 34.52 16.39
CA THR A 32 5.67 34.94 15.92
C THR A 32 6.26 33.99 14.85
N THR A 33 5.41 33.18 14.25
CA THR A 33 5.83 32.20 13.22
C THR A 33 6.60 32.88 12.09
N LYS A 34 7.75 32.28 11.73
CA LYS A 34 8.56 32.75 10.62
C LYS A 34 7.88 32.42 9.29
N GLN A 35 8.32 33.12 8.24
CA GLN A 35 7.81 32.88 6.90
C GLN A 35 8.63 31.86 6.11
N ALA A 36 9.78 31.40 6.64
CA ALA A 36 10.59 30.36 6.03
C ALA A 36 11.32 29.52 7.09
N TYR A 37 11.23 28.21 6.94
CA TYR A 37 11.89 27.19 7.76
C TYR A 37 12.71 26.24 6.90
N ILE A 38 13.81 25.75 7.45
CA ILE A 38 14.54 24.60 6.94
C ILE A 38 14.41 23.48 7.95
N PHE A 39 13.81 22.37 7.54
CA PHE A 39 13.73 21.12 8.29
C PHE A 39 14.82 20.19 7.79
N GLU A 40 15.86 20.04 8.59
CA GLU A 40 17.00 19.17 8.30
C GLU A 40 16.81 17.83 9.01
N GLY A 41 16.72 16.73 8.25
CA GLY A 41 16.52 15.38 8.77
C GLY A 41 16.01 14.42 7.69
N GLN A 42 15.80 13.15 8.05
CA GLN A 42 15.32 12.14 7.10
C GLN A 42 13.86 12.42 6.67
N THR A 43 13.62 12.62 5.39
CA THR A 43 12.32 12.96 4.80
C THR A 43 11.63 11.78 4.10
N GLY A 44 10.35 11.95 3.74
CA GLY A 44 9.56 11.00 2.96
C GLY A 44 8.97 11.67 1.71
N GLY A 45 9.40 11.22 0.54
CA GLY A 45 9.15 11.82 -0.78
C GLY A 45 7.71 11.78 -1.31
N GLY A 46 7.51 12.46 -2.41
CA GLY A 46 6.25 12.82 -3.06
C GLY A 46 5.44 11.63 -3.59
N LYS A 47 4.09 11.79 -3.61
CA LYS A 47 3.13 10.75 -3.98
C LYS A 47 2.13 11.34 -4.95
N ALA A 48 2.23 10.99 -6.24
CA ALA A 48 1.45 11.61 -7.27
C ALA A 48 0.72 10.59 -8.15
N GLN A 49 -0.56 10.87 -8.44
CA GLN A 49 -1.36 10.16 -9.41
C GLN A 49 -1.90 11.13 -10.47
N PRO A 50 -2.10 10.69 -11.72
CA PRO A 50 -2.72 11.49 -12.78
C PRO A 50 -4.09 12.03 -12.37
N LEU A 51 -4.48 13.20 -12.88
CA LEU A 51 -5.75 13.85 -12.54
C LEU A 51 -6.98 13.01 -12.89
N TYR A 52 -6.90 12.12 -13.87
CA TYR A 52 -7.98 11.22 -14.28
C TYR A 52 -8.01 9.89 -13.51
N SER A 53 -7.03 9.60 -12.64
CA SER A 53 -7.09 8.43 -11.74
C SER A 53 -8.33 8.51 -10.88
N LYS A 54 -9.00 7.37 -10.70
CA LYS A 54 -10.27 7.33 -9.97
C LYS A 54 -10.02 7.18 -8.48
N VAL A 55 -10.77 7.93 -7.68
CA VAL A 55 -10.79 7.84 -6.22
C VAL A 55 -12.17 7.42 -5.78
N LEU A 56 -12.28 6.44 -4.88
CA LEU A 56 -13.58 5.94 -4.43
C LEU A 56 -14.19 6.84 -3.36
N THR A 57 -15.39 7.34 -3.63
CA THR A 57 -16.23 8.15 -2.71
C THR A 57 -17.52 7.42 -2.38
N ASN A 58 -18.33 7.98 -1.47
CA ASN A 58 -19.65 7.41 -1.13
C ASN A 58 -20.66 7.42 -2.31
N SER A 59 -20.44 8.27 -3.31
CA SER A 59 -21.27 8.35 -4.53
C SER A 59 -20.71 7.57 -5.73
N GLY A 60 -19.58 6.88 -5.53
CA GLY A 60 -18.85 6.14 -6.56
C GLY A 60 -17.49 6.76 -6.87
N TYR A 61 -16.93 6.40 -8.02
CA TYR A 61 -15.63 6.90 -8.45
C TYR A 61 -15.70 8.34 -8.96
N VAL A 62 -14.77 9.17 -8.48
CA VAL A 62 -14.54 10.55 -8.89
C VAL A 62 -13.11 10.66 -9.41
N ASP A 63 -12.86 11.54 -10.39
CA ASP A 63 -11.50 11.79 -10.88
C ASP A 63 -10.64 12.47 -9.81
N MET A 64 -9.37 12.10 -9.70
CA MET A 64 -8.42 12.67 -8.75
C MET A 64 -8.39 14.21 -8.84
N GLY A 65 -8.45 14.77 -10.07
CA GLY A 65 -8.45 16.21 -10.30
C GLY A 65 -9.70 16.95 -9.82
N ASP A 66 -10.81 16.24 -9.59
CA ASP A 66 -12.07 16.83 -9.12
C ASP A 66 -12.23 16.76 -7.60
N ILE A 67 -11.37 16.01 -6.90
CA ILE A 67 -11.37 15.90 -5.44
C ILE A 67 -10.95 17.24 -4.80
N LYS A 68 -11.68 17.64 -3.76
CA LYS A 68 -11.49 18.88 -3.00
C LYS A 68 -11.31 18.63 -1.52
N VAL A 69 -10.73 19.57 -0.83
CA VAL A 69 -10.68 19.58 0.64
C VAL A 69 -12.09 19.60 1.20
N GLY A 70 -12.38 18.71 2.16
CA GLY A 70 -13.69 18.49 2.75
C GLY A 70 -14.50 17.36 2.09
N ASP A 71 -14.07 16.85 0.91
CA ASP A 71 -14.66 15.64 0.35
C ASP A 71 -14.35 14.43 1.22
N SER A 72 -15.15 13.36 1.08
CA SER A 72 -14.92 12.10 1.79
C SER A 72 -14.58 10.97 0.82
N VAL A 73 -13.47 10.27 1.09
CA VAL A 73 -12.97 9.16 0.28
C VAL A 73 -12.78 7.91 1.16
N PHE A 74 -12.80 6.73 0.56
CA PHE A 74 -12.61 5.49 1.31
C PHE A 74 -11.14 5.19 1.57
N GLY A 75 -10.84 4.81 2.82
CA GLY A 75 -9.54 4.26 3.24
C GLY A 75 -9.43 2.75 3.03
N ASP A 76 -8.24 2.20 3.31
CA ASP A 76 -7.96 0.75 3.29
C ASP A 76 -8.76 -0.04 4.33
N ASP A 77 -9.25 0.64 5.36
CA ASP A 77 -10.13 0.08 6.39
C ASP A 77 -11.60 -0.05 5.93
N GLY A 78 -11.91 0.40 4.72
CA GLY A 78 -13.24 0.38 4.12
C GLY A 78 -14.18 1.48 4.61
N LYS A 79 -13.68 2.48 5.37
CA LYS A 79 -14.47 3.59 5.92
C LYS A 79 -14.19 4.89 5.20
N LEU A 80 -15.13 5.82 5.32
CA LEU A 80 -14.99 7.18 4.80
C LEU A 80 -14.05 8.00 5.68
N HIS A 81 -13.15 8.72 5.02
CA HIS A 81 -12.19 9.64 5.61
C HIS A 81 -12.25 10.98 4.90
N GLU A 82 -12.13 12.07 5.65
CA GLU A 82 -12.15 13.41 5.10
C GLU A 82 -10.85 13.73 4.35
N VAL A 83 -10.96 14.38 3.21
CA VAL A 83 -9.82 14.93 2.46
C VAL A 83 -9.41 16.24 3.13
N LEU A 84 -8.28 16.22 3.80
CA LEU A 84 -7.73 17.35 4.55
C LEU A 84 -6.84 18.25 3.70
N GLY A 85 -6.35 17.77 2.55
CA GLY A 85 -5.50 18.52 1.64
C GLY A 85 -5.52 17.95 0.23
N VAL A 86 -5.32 18.85 -0.75
CA VAL A 86 -5.22 18.50 -2.17
C VAL A 86 -4.00 19.24 -2.71
N PHE A 87 -3.07 18.50 -3.35
CA PHE A 87 -1.75 18.96 -3.71
C PHE A 87 -1.46 18.70 -5.19
N PRO A 88 -1.58 19.72 -6.05
CA PRO A 88 -1.12 19.65 -7.43
C PRO A 88 0.39 19.39 -7.49
N GLN A 89 0.82 18.37 -8.22
CA GLN A 89 2.21 17.92 -8.31
C GLN A 89 2.87 18.28 -9.65
N GLY A 90 2.16 18.98 -10.53
CA GLY A 90 2.64 19.31 -11.86
C GLY A 90 2.76 18.06 -12.76
N TYR A 91 3.62 18.15 -13.78
CA TYR A 91 3.88 17.04 -14.69
C TYR A 91 4.90 16.08 -14.08
N LYS A 92 4.53 14.81 -13.92
CA LYS A 92 5.38 13.72 -13.41
C LYS A 92 5.55 12.64 -14.47
N ASP A 93 6.65 11.89 -14.40
CA ASP A 93 6.84 10.66 -15.17
C ASP A 93 5.90 9.59 -14.63
N ILE A 94 5.01 9.07 -15.49
CA ILE A 94 3.93 8.16 -15.10
C ILE A 94 4.19 6.77 -15.62
N TYR A 95 3.91 5.83 -14.74
CA TYR A 95 3.99 4.39 -15.01
C TYR A 95 2.61 3.76 -14.82
N GLU A 96 2.27 2.85 -15.74
CA GLU A 96 1.10 1.98 -15.62
C GLU A 96 1.53 0.66 -14.98
N ILE A 97 0.88 0.32 -13.89
CA ILE A 97 1.13 -0.88 -13.10
C ILE A 97 0.01 -1.86 -13.40
N THR A 98 0.35 -3.05 -13.89
CA THR A 98 -0.59 -4.15 -14.14
C THR A 98 -0.52 -5.16 -13.01
N LEU A 99 -1.67 -5.51 -12.44
CA LEU A 99 -1.79 -6.44 -11.33
C LEU A 99 -2.21 -7.85 -11.79
N SER A 100 -2.13 -8.82 -10.88
CA SER A 100 -2.39 -10.24 -11.15
C SER A 100 -3.82 -10.57 -11.56
N ASP A 101 -4.77 -9.70 -11.27
CA ASP A 101 -6.17 -9.80 -11.67
C ASP A 101 -6.47 -9.10 -13.01
N GLY A 102 -5.45 -8.54 -13.65
CA GLY A 102 -5.55 -7.79 -14.90
C GLY A 102 -5.96 -6.33 -14.72
N THR A 103 -6.20 -5.87 -13.48
CA THR A 103 -6.47 -4.45 -13.21
C THR A 103 -5.20 -3.62 -13.34
N THR A 104 -5.37 -2.36 -13.71
CA THR A 104 -4.27 -1.39 -13.82
C THR A 104 -4.53 -0.17 -12.97
N CYS A 105 -3.44 0.49 -12.57
CA CYS A 105 -3.45 1.81 -11.98
C CYS A 105 -2.22 2.59 -12.46
N ARG A 106 -2.24 3.91 -12.30
CA ARG A 106 -1.17 4.78 -12.76
C ARG A 106 -0.67 5.69 -11.65
N CYS A 107 0.64 5.85 -11.57
CA CYS A 107 1.27 6.72 -10.60
C CYS A 107 2.68 7.13 -11.05
N SER A 108 3.29 8.09 -10.33
CA SER A 108 4.69 8.46 -10.54
C SER A 108 5.65 7.39 -10.01
N ASP A 109 6.91 7.46 -10.42
CA ASP A 109 8.01 6.60 -9.95
C ASP A 109 8.28 6.71 -8.45
N GLU A 110 8.07 7.88 -7.87
CA GLU A 110 8.23 8.12 -6.42
C GLU A 110 7.01 7.73 -5.59
N HIS A 111 5.94 7.32 -6.25
CA HIS A 111 4.72 6.94 -5.55
C HIS A 111 4.97 5.76 -4.62
N LEU A 112 4.50 5.89 -3.37
CA LEU A 112 4.72 4.89 -2.33
C LEU A 112 3.69 3.77 -2.40
N TRP A 113 4.21 2.56 -2.31
CA TRP A 113 3.43 1.33 -2.29
C TRP A 113 3.67 0.54 -1.01
N THR A 114 2.59 0.14 -0.35
CA THR A 114 2.67 -0.85 0.72
C THR A 114 2.71 -2.23 0.08
N VAL A 115 3.86 -2.90 0.16
CA VAL A 115 4.10 -4.18 -0.49
C VAL A 115 4.56 -5.25 0.50
N SER A 116 4.41 -6.51 0.11
CA SER A 116 4.97 -7.66 0.84
C SER A 116 5.69 -8.58 -0.12
N ALA A 117 6.96 -8.86 0.16
CA ALA A 117 7.75 -9.84 -0.58
C ALA A 117 7.61 -11.27 -0.05
N ASN A 118 7.07 -11.47 1.15
CA ASN A 118 7.01 -12.75 1.86
C ASN A 118 5.57 -13.27 2.10
N HIS A 119 4.72 -13.17 1.10
CA HIS A 119 3.35 -13.69 1.13
C HIS A 119 2.43 -13.04 2.17
N GLY A 120 2.59 -11.74 2.42
CA GLY A 120 1.76 -10.97 3.34
C GLY A 120 2.12 -11.17 4.83
N LYS A 121 3.28 -11.77 5.12
CA LYS A 121 3.75 -11.92 6.50
C LYS A 121 4.27 -10.60 7.07
N THR A 122 4.99 -9.83 6.26
CA THR A 122 5.43 -8.47 6.58
C THR A 122 5.07 -7.53 5.45
N TRP A 123 4.75 -6.29 5.79
CA TRP A 123 4.41 -5.24 4.85
C TRP A 123 5.41 -4.10 5.02
N GLU A 124 5.94 -3.62 3.92
CA GLU A 124 6.87 -2.49 3.86
C GLU A 124 6.33 -1.44 2.88
N THR A 125 6.74 -0.20 3.07
CA THR A 125 6.36 0.90 2.17
C THR A 125 7.62 1.35 1.44
N ILE A 126 7.63 1.17 0.12
CA ILE A 126 8.75 1.50 -0.77
C ILE A 126 8.22 2.30 -1.96
N THR A 127 9.11 3.00 -2.67
CA THR A 127 8.75 3.74 -3.89
C THR A 127 8.54 2.79 -5.06
N LEU A 128 7.82 3.25 -6.09
CA LEU A 128 7.73 2.51 -7.35
C LEU A 128 9.11 2.32 -7.98
N ASN A 129 9.98 3.33 -7.87
CA ASN A 129 11.35 3.25 -8.36
C ASN A 129 12.17 2.14 -7.66
N ASP A 130 12.00 1.96 -6.34
CA ASP A 130 12.61 0.83 -5.62
C ASP A 130 12.12 -0.52 -6.16
N ILE A 131 10.82 -0.63 -6.47
CA ILE A 131 10.25 -1.84 -7.07
C ILE A 131 10.85 -2.11 -8.45
N ILE A 132 10.99 -1.06 -9.27
CA ILE A 132 11.57 -1.14 -10.62
C ILE A 132 13.03 -1.61 -10.54
N ASN A 133 13.82 -0.99 -9.66
CA ASN A 133 15.24 -1.31 -9.49
C ASN A 133 15.46 -2.73 -8.95
N HIS A 134 14.58 -3.20 -8.05
CA HIS A 134 14.66 -4.56 -7.49
C HIS A 134 14.27 -5.64 -8.50
N GLY A 135 13.37 -5.31 -9.45
CA GLY A 135 12.78 -6.25 -10.40
C GLY A 135 11.60 -7.04 -9.84
N LEU A 136 10.71 -7.50 -10.71
CA LEU A 136 9.40 -8.08 -10.34
C LEU A 136 9.42 -9.58 -10.06
N CYS A 137 10.49 -10.31 -10.47
CA CYS A 137 10.57 -11.76 -10.39
C CYS A 137 11.87 -12.23 -9.75
N LEU A 138 11.80 -13.25 -8.91
CA LEU A 138 12.97 -14.03 -8.52
C LEU A 138 13.45 -14.85 -9.73
N ARG A 139 14.67 -14.62 -10.19
CA ARG A 139 15.29 -15.48 -11.23
C ARG A 139 15.55 -16.87 -10.61
N PRO A 140 15.20 -17.97 -11.30
CA PRO A 140 15.57 -19.30 -10.84
C PRO A 140 17.10 -19.43 -10.80
N LYS A 141 17.64 -19.95 -9.70
CA LYS A 141 19.09 -20.18 -9.51
C LYS A 141 19.68 -21.29 -10.42
N ASP A 142 18.85 -22.05 -11.12
CA ASP A 142 19.25 -23.30 -11.75
C ASP A 142 19.40 -23.26 -13.27
N GLY A 143 19.31 -22.12 -13.90
CA GLY A 143 19.59 -21.97 -15.34
C GLY A 143 18.72 -22.83 -16.30
N THR A 144 17.67 -23.49 -15.82
CA THR A 144 16.87 -24.44 -16.61
C THR A 144 15.83 -23.78 -17.51
N GLY A 145 15.80 -22.46 -17.63
CA GLY A 145 14.96 -21.74 -18.60
C GLY A 145 13.44 -21.88 -18.40
N LYS A 146 12.99 -22.56 -17.36
CA LYS A 146 11.60 -22.54 -16.93
C LYS A 146 11.42 -21.34 -16.04
N ASP A 147 10.70 -20.34 -16.53
CA ASP A 147 10.32 -19.15 -15.75
C ASP A 147 9.73 -19.57 -14.41
N GLY A 148 10.54 -19.51 -13.39
CA GLY A 148 10.10 -19.66 -12.00
C GLY A 148 9.27 -18.42 -11.67
N HIS A 149 7.95 -18.52 -11.79
CA HIS A 149 7.00 -17.43 -11.58
C HIS A 149 6.85 -17.06 -10.11
N GLY A 150 7.95 -16.71 -9.46
CA GLY A 150 7.95 -16.11 -8.13
C GLY A 150 7.82 -14.59 -8.22
N TRP A 151 6.60 -14.08 -8.47
CA TRP A 151 6.33 -12.64 -8.37
C TRP A 151 6.54 -12.18 -6.93
N ILE A 152 7.35 -11.13 -6.74
CA ILE A 152 7.85 -10.74 -5.42
C ILE A 152 6.83 -9.86 -4.70
N PHE A 153 6.36 -8.78 -5.33
CA PHE A 153 5.62 -7.72 -4.65
C PHE A 153 4.10 -7.96 -4.68
N LYS A 154 3.53 -8.10 -3.49
CA LYS A 154 2.11 -8.26 -3.24
C LYS A 154 1.55 -7.01 -2.60
N LEU A 155 0.37 -6.58 -3.03
CA LEU A 155 -0.35 -5.44 -2.50
C LEU A 155 -1.44 -5.90 -1.52
N PRO A 156 -1.69 -5.14 -0.44
CA PRO A 156 -2.82 -5.39 0.43
C PRO A 156 -4.13 -5.16 -0.33
N ILE A 157 -5.19 -5.77 0.15
CA ILE A 157 -6.56 -5.48 -0.28
C ILE A 157 -7.26 -4.62 0.76
N THR A 158 -8.30 -3.91 0.34
CA THR A 158 -9.17 -3.17 1.26
C THR A 158 -9.98 -4.12 2.13
N LYS A 159 -10.38 -3.68 3.32
CA LYS A 159 -11.49 -4.30 4.04
C LYS A 159 -12.80 -4.03 3.31
N PRO A 160 -13.89 -4.77 3.60
CA PRO A 160 -15.18 -4.49 3.01
C PRO A 160 -15.56 -3.01 3.16
N VAL A 161 -15.92 -2.37 2.04
CA VAL A 161 -16.23 -0.93 2.00
C VAL A 161 -17.60 -0.67 2.63
N GLU A 162 -17.69 0.23 3.60
CA GLU A 162 -18.92 0.57 4.32
C GLU A 162 -19.58 1.79 3.69
N PHE A 163 -20.42 1.59 2.65
CA PHE A 163 -21.19 2.68 2.06
C PHE A 163 -22.30 3.15 3.01
N ASN A 164 -22.46 4.47 3.16
CA ASN A 164 -23.46 5.11 4.00
C ASN A 164 -24.79 5.30 3.25
N ASN A 165 -25.27 4.27 2.57
CA ASN A 165 -26.56 4.29 1.90
C ASN A 165 -27.56 3.43 2.67
N ASN A 166 -28.59 4.08 3.25
CA ASN A 166 -29.64 3.46 4.04
C ASN A 166 -30.96 3.32 3.25
N GLU A 167 -30.92 3.34 1.93
CA GLU A 167 -32.11 3.12 1.13
C GLU A 167 -32.67 1.72 1.36
N GLU A 168 -33.98 1.65 1.56
CA GLU A 168 -34.69 0.38 1.72
C GLU A 168 -34.77 -0.36 0.38
N LEU A 169 -34.14 -1.54 0.32
CA LEU A 169 -34.15 -2.39 -0.87
C LEU A 169 -35.52 -3.05 -1.04
N LYS A 170 -36.15 -2.84 -2.20
CA LYS A 170 -37.54 -3.33 -2.50
C LYS A 170 -37.61 -4.85 -2.59
N ILE A 171 -36.50 -5.53 -2.93
CA ILE A 171 -36.42 -7.00 -3.05
C ILE A 171 -35.29 -7.45 -2.15
N ASP A 172 -35.49 -8.58 -1.45
CA ASP A 172 -34.40 -9.22 -0.67
C ASP A 172 -33.13 -9.38 -1.52
N PRO A 173 -31.94 -8.95 -1.03
CA PRO A 173 -30.74 -8.92 -1.84
C PRO A 173 -30.32 -10.29 -2.39
N TRP A 174 -30.46 -11.37 -1.60
CA TRP A 174 -30.14 -12.71 -2.07
C TRP A 174 -31.09 -13.17 -3.18
N LEU A 175 -32.41 -12.94 -2.98
CA LEU A 175 -33.42 -13.27 -3.98
C LEU A 175 -33.20 -12.46 -5.26
N PHE A 176 -32.88 -11.16 -5.15
CA PHE A 176 -32.58 -10.34 -6.31
C PHE A 176 -31.37 -10.84 -7.08
N GLY A 177 -30.27 -11.18 -6.37
CA GLY A 177 -29.09 -11.78 -6.97
C GLY A 177 -29.39 -13.10 -7.70
N LEU A 178 -30.21 -13.97 -7.11
CA LEU A 178 -30.66 -15.21 -7.75
C LEU A 178 -31.44 -14.93 -9.03
N LEU A 179 -32.29 -13.91 -9.04
CA LEU A 179 -33.08 -13.51 -10.23
C LEU A 179 -32.22 -12.85 -11.31
N ILE A 180 -31.13 -12.19 -10.96
CA ILE A 180 -30.13 -11.71 -11.93
C ILE A 180 -29.53 -12.87 -12.71
N GLY A 181 -29.22 -14.00 -12.08
CA GLY A 181 -28.77 -15.23 -12.73
C GLY A 181 -29.93 -15.97 -13.41
N ASP A 182 -30.72 -16.66 -12.64
CA ASP A 182 -31.77 -17.61 -13.07
C ASP A 182 -33.13 -16.97 -13.46
N GLY A 183 -33.28 -15.65 -13.32
CA GLY A 183 -34.53 -14.96 -13.60
C GLY A 183 -34.73 -14.57 -15.07
N GLY A 184 -35.96 -14.68 -15.57
CA GLY A 184 -36.41 -14.15 -16.87
C GLY A 184 -37.20 -12.86 -16.70
N PHE A 185 -36.78 -11.78 -17.40
CA PHE A 185 -37.39 -10.43 -17.33
C PHE A 185 -37.99 -9.96 -18.67
N THR A 186 -37.92 -10.79 -19.71
CA THR A 186 -38.37 -10.40 -21.07
C THR A 186 -39.89 -10.27 -21.22
N ASP A 187 -40.64 -10.97 -20.37
CA ASP A 187 -42.09 -10.97 -20.41
C ASP A 187 -42.68 -10.18 -19.21
N TYR A 188 -43.99 -9.87 -19.28
CA TYR A 188 -44.74 -9.28 -18.15
C TYR A 188 -44.98 -10.27 -17.00
N THR A 189 -44.12 -11.30 -16.89
CA THR A 189 -44.15 -12.30 -15.84
C THR A 189 -42.73 -12.60 -15.42
N ILE A 190 -42.43 -12.43 -14.15
CA ILE A 190 -41.12 -12.77 -13.63
C ILE A 190 -41.00 -14.28 -13.49
N GLN A 191 -40.12 -14.87 -14.24
CA GLN A 191 -39.85 -16.31 -14.27
C GLN A 191 -38.60 -16.64 -13.49
N LEU A 192 -38.60 -17.74 -12.78
CA LEU A 192 -37.43 -18.36 -12.14
C LEU A 192 -37.33 -19.79 -12.60
N THR A 193 -36.13 -20.22 -13.04
CA THR A 193 -35.85 -21.60 -13.39
C THR A 193 -34.72 -22.12 -12.54
N ASN A 194 -35.02 -23.03 -11.59
CA ASN A 194 -33.98 -23.63 -10.73
C ASN A 194 -34.36 -25.06 -10.35
N TYR A 195 -33.38 -25.92 -10.03
CA TYR A 195 -33.60 -27.34 -9.71
C TYR A 195 -33.30 -27.67 -8.26
N GLU A 196 -32.49 -26.84 -7.58
CA GLU A 196 -32.01 -27.08 -6.23
C GLU A 196 -33.17 -26.85 -5.22
N GLU A 197 -33.51 -27.86 -4.43
CA GLU A 197 -34.65 -27.77 -3.50
C GLU A 197 -34.41 -26.80 -2.35
N ASP A 198 -33.18 -26.72 -1.84
CA ASP A 198 -32.77 -25.75 -0.82
C ASP A 198 -33.00 -24.31 -1.29
N ILE A 199 -32.57 -24.00 -2.52
CA ILE A 199 -32.78 -22.69 -3.16
C ILE A 199 -34.27 -22.40 -3.33
N ILE A 200 -35.06 -23.34 -3.90
CA ILE A 200 -36.47 -23.17 -4.13
C ILE A 200 -37.25 -22.92 -2.82
N ASN A 201 -36.93 -23.66 -1.78
CA ASN A 201 -37.55 -23.51 -0.46
C ASN A 201 -37.20 -22.17 0.18
N ARG A 202 -35.95 -21.72 0.05
CA ARG A 202 -35.55 -20.38 0.51
C ARG A 202 -36.29 -19.28 -0.23
N VAL A 203 -36.39 -19.35 -1.56
CA VAL A 203 -37.18 -18.42 -2.38
C VAL A 203 -38.63 -18.34 -1.90
N LYS A 204 -39.27 -19.49 -1.71
CA LYS A 204 -40.67 -19.54 -1.20
C LYS A 204 -40.81 -18.80 0.12
N ASN A 205 -39.93 -19.06 1.06
CA ASN A 205 -39.95 -18.46 2.40
C ASN A 205 -39.78 -16.93 2.34
N ILE A 206 -38.84 -16.44 1.51
CA ILE A 206 -38.65 -15.00 1.32
C ILE A 206 -39.87 -14.35 0.67
N LEU A 207 -40.43 -14.95 -0.37
CA LEU A 207 -41.59 -14.43 -1.09
C LEU A 207 -42.81 -14.36 -0.19
N ILE A 208 -43.15 -15.44 0.54
CA ILE A 208 -44.28 -15.50 1.46
C ILE A 208 -44.19 -14.39 2.52
N LYS A 209 -43.01 -14.20 3.13
CA LYS A 209 -42.78 -13.16 4.12
C LYS A 209 -43.06 -11.74 3.59
N ASN A 210 -42.85 -11.52 2.29
CA ASN A 210 -43.06 -10.21 1.63
C ASN A 210 -44.41 -10.08 0.90
N GLY A 211 -45.29 -11.07 1.04
CA GLY A 211 -46.63 -11.07 0.43
C GLY A 211 -46.66 -11.42 -1.05
N PHE A 212 -45.76 -12.34 -1.45
CA PHE A 212 -45.69 -12.91 -2.79
C PHE A 212 -45.75 -14.44 -2.73
N GLU A 213 -46.02 -15.06 -3.86
CA GLU A 213 -46.02 -16.51 -4.01
C GLU A 213 -45.17 -16.98 -5.19
N LEU A 214 -44.61 -18.17 -5.07
CA LEU A 214 -43.93 -18.89 -6.14
C LEU A 214 -44.85 -19.97 -6.69
N ASN A 215 -45.35 -19.78 -7.90
CA ASN A 215 -46.28 -20.70 -8.53
C ASN A 215 -45.58 -21.50 -9.65
N TYR A 216 -45.81 -22.82 -9.67
CA TYR A 216 -45.28 -23.72 -10.69
C TYR A 216 -45.87 -23.46 -12.07
N MET A 217 -45.03 -23.47 -13.12
CA MET A 217 -45.48 -23.30 -14.51
C MET A 217 -45.55 -24.65 -15.21
N THR A 218 -46.80 -25.16 -15.41
CA THR A 218 -47.06 -26.50 -16.01
C THR A 218 -46.91 -26.55 -17.53
N LYS A 219 -46.70 -25.42 -18.22
CA LYS A 219 -46.91 -25.30 -19.67
C LYS A 219 -45.73 -25.64 -20.57
N TYR A 220 -44.54 -25.78 -20.03
CA TYR A 220 -43.33 -26.00 -20.82
C TYR A 220 -42.39 -27.05 -20.21
N HIS A 221 -42.46 -28.28 -20.78
CA HIS A 221 -41.51 -29.38 -20.67
C HIS A 221 -41.29 -30.09 -19.32
N THR A 222 -41.23 -31.39 -19.44
CA THR A 222 -41.26 -32.43 -18.43
C THR A 222 -40.14 -32.44 -17.40
N ASP A 223 -39.07 -31.67 -17.60
CA ASP A 223 -37.82 -31.83 -16.78
C ASP A 223 -37.28 -30.52 -16.19
N LYS A 224 -37.92 -29.36 -16.40
CA LYS A 224 -37.44 -28.08 -15.86
C LYS A 224 -38.43 -27.53 -14.85
N LYS A 225 -37.96 -27.33 -13.59
CA LYS A 225 -38.76 -26.64 -12.54
C LYS A 225 -38.73 -25.13 -12.83
N SER A 226 -39.69 -24.66 -13.61
CA SER A 226 -39.95 -23.25 -13.91
C SER A 226 -41.09 -22.71 -13.08
N PHE A 227 -40.90 -21.54 -12.50
CA PHE A 227 -41.83 -20.89 -11.58
C PHE A 227 -42.09 -19.47 -12.04
N ARG A 228 -43.22 -18.90 -11.61
CA ARG A 228 -43.56 -17.49 -11.72
C ARG A 228 -43.77 -16.87 -10.35
N ILE A 229 -43.40 -15.62 -10.19
CA ILE A 229 -43.64 -14.85 -8.97
C ILE A 229 -44.93 -14.08 -9.13
N THR A 230 -45.88 -14.26 -8.20
CA THR A 230 -47.17 -13.57 -8.17
C THR A 230 -47.37 -12.81 -6.87
N ASP A 231 -48.07 -11.68 -6.94
CA ASP A 231 -48.47 -10.89 -5.77
C ASP A 231 -49.72 -11.48 -5.15
N THR A 232 -49.72 -11.83 -3.87
CA THR A 232 -50.90 -12.38 -3.17
C THR A 232 -52.00 -11.37 -3.00
N ARG A 233 -51.69 -10.08 -3.08
CA ARG A 233 -52.66 -8.98 -3.03
C ARG A 233 -53.29 -8.67 -4.40
N TYR A 234 -52.87 -9.41 -5.45
CA TYR A 234 -53.41 -9.21 -6.80
C TYR A 234 -54.86 -9.70 -6.90
N ASN A 235 -55.80 -8.77 -7.07
CA ASN A 235 -57.19 -9.12 -7.30
C ASN A 235 -57.43 -9.33 -8.80
N LYS A 236 -57.80 -10.54 -9.20
CA LYS A 236 -58.06 -10.92 -10.60
C LYS A 236 -59.12 -10.02 -11.30
N ASN A 237 -59.94 -9.30 -10.54
CA ASN A 237 -60.99 -8.41 -11.05
C ASN A 237 -60.46 -7.02 -11.50
N THR A 238 -59.19 -6.71 -11.34
CA THR A 238 -58.57 -5.44 -11.77
C THR A 238 -57.89 -5.53 -13.14
N THR A 239 -58.46 -6.27 -14.09
CA THR A 239 -57.90 -6.53 -15.43
C THR A 239 -57.86 -5.30 -16.36
N ASN A 240 -58.24 -4.10 -15.91
CA ASN A 240 -58.25 -2.86 -16.69
C ASN A 240 -57.30 -1.76 -16.16
N LEU A 241 -56.18 -2.11 -15.54
CA LEU A 241 -55.17 -1.13 -15.26
C LEU A 241 -54.36 -0.85 -16.53
N SER A 242 -54.62 0.30 -17.09
CA SER A 242 -54.08 0.74 -18.38
C SER A 242 -52.56 0.59 -18.42
N ARG A 243 -52.07 -0.17 -19.40
CA ARG A 243 -50.65 -0.28 -19.79
C ARG A 243 -49.93 1.08 -19.95
N ASN A 244 -50.71 2.15 -20.04
CA ASN A 244 -50.22 3.52 -20.29
C ASN A 244 -49.84 4.33 -19.04
N LYS A 245 -49.95 3.78 -17.82
CA LYS A 245 -49.64 4.53 -16.57
C LYS A 245 -48.50 3.95 -15.72
N GLY A 246 -47.75 2.96 -16.21
CA GLY A 246 -46.60 2.40 -15.47
C GLY A 246 -46.95 1.70 -14.15
N ILE A 247 -48.22 1.39 -13.92
CA ILE A 247 -48.68 0.69 -12.71
C ILE A 247 -49.02 -0.75 -13.08
N PHE A 248 -48.22 -1.68 -12.61
CA PHE A 248 -48.44 -3.11 -12.78
C PHE A 248 -49.33 -3.63 -11.62
N GLY A 249 -50.25 -4.55 -11.90
CA GLY A 249 -51.03 -5.21 -10.87
C GLY A 249 -50.20 -6.10 -9.93
N ASN A 250 -48.97 -6.45 -10.33
CA ASN A 250 -48.02 -7.19 -9.54
C ASN A 250 -46.87 -6.22 -9.11
N ARG A 251 -46.73 -5.97 -7.79
CA ARG A 251 -45.72 -5.08 -7.22
C ARG A 251 -44.29 -5.57 -7.54
N PHE A 252 -44.05 -6.86 -7.61
CA PHE A 252 -42.75 -7.40 -7.94
C PHE A 252 -42.34 -7.01 -9.36
N LEU A 253 -43.28 -7.06 -10.31
CA LEU A 253 -43.06 -6.61 -11.67
C LEU A 253 -42.74 -5.09 -11.72
N GLN A 254 -43.45 -4.29 -10.88
CA GLN A 254 -43.16 -2.87 -10.74
C GLN A 254 -41.71 -2.63 -10.23
N TYR A 255 -41.25 -3.40 -9.25
CA TYR A 255 -39.88 -3.27 -8.76
C TYR A 255 -38.84 -3.57 -9.86
N ILE A 256 -39.06 -4.61 -10.66
CA ILE A 256 -38.19 -4.95 -11.79
C ILE A 256 -38.21 -3.85 -12.88
N TYR A 257 -39.37 -3.24 -13.10
CA TYR A 257 -39.52 -2.10 -14.00
C TYR A 257 -38.75 -0.87 -13.49
N ASP A 258 -38.92 -0.53 -12.21
CA ASP A 258 -38.23 0.61 -11.57
C ASP A 258 -36.71 0.46 -11.63
N TYR A 259 -36.21 -0.77 -11.54
CA TYR A 259 -34.80 -1.09 -11.68
C TYR A 259 -34.29 -1.13 -13.14
N GLY A 260 -35.16 -0.84 -14.12
CA GLY A 260 -34.78 -0.81 -15.53
C GLY A 260 -34.49 -2.18 -16.15
N LEU A 261 -34.92 -3.28 -15.51
CA LEU A 261 -34.63 -4.65 -15.94
C LEU A 261 -35.76 -5.29 -16.73
N LEU A 262 -36.98 -4.76 -16.67
CA LEU A 262 -38.12 -5.32 -17.40
C LEU A 262 -37.89 -5.22 -18.91
N GLY A 263 -38.09 -6.33 -19.62
CA GLY A 263 -37.84 -6.43 -21.06
C GLY A 263 -36.40 -6.73 -21.42
N LYS A 264 -35.46 -6.74 -20.45
CA LYS A 264 -34.05 -6.97 -20.69
C LYS A 264 -33.73 -8.45 -20.91
N LYS A 265 -32.87 -8.71 -21.90
CA LYS A 265 -32.28 -10.02 -22.17
C LYS A 265 -31.05 -10.27 -21.25
N SER A 266 -30.54 -11.48 -21.22
CA SER A 266 -29.36 -11.84 -20.41
C SER A 266 -28.14 -10.94 -20.68
N SER A 267 -27.92 -10.50 -21.93
CA SER A 267 -26.83 -9.60 -22.32
C SER A 267 -27.02 -8.13 -21.92
N GLU A 268 -28.20 -7.77 -21.41
CA GLU A 268 -28.55 -6.39 -21.03
C GLU A 268 -28.81 -6.24 -19.53
N LYS A 269 -28.66 -7.32 -18.75
CA LYS A 269 -28.83 -7.30 -17.32
C LYS A 269 -27.73 -6.46 -16.65
N HIS A 270 -28.07 -5.82 -15.55
CA HIS A 270 -27.18 -5.01 -14.72
C HIS A 270 -27.63 -5.08 -13.26
N ILE A 271 -26.80 -4.61 -12.34
CA ILE A 271 -27.13 -4.45 -10.93
C ILE A 271 -27.48 -2.98 -10.66
N PRO A 272 -28.69 -2.66 -10.12
CA PRO A 272 -29.03 -1.29 -9.74
C PRO A 272 -28.06 -0.71 -8.71
N LYS A 273 -27.81 0.59 -8.79
CA LYS A 273 -26.86 1.29 -7.90
C LYS A 273 -27.21 1.13 -6.42
N GLU A 274 -28.49 1.11 -6.08
CA GLU A 274 -28.99 0.94 -4.72
C GLU A 274 -28.47 -0.36 -4.08
N TYR A 275 -28.30 -1.42 -4.87
CA TYR A 275 -27.70 -2.67 -4.40
C TYR A 275 -26.17 -2.61 -4.35
N LEU A 276 -25.53 -1.99 -5.34
CA LEU A 276 -24.05 -1.87 -5.39
C LEU A 276 -23.48 -1.04 -4.24
N PHE A 277 -24.22 -0.01 -3.81
CA PHE A 277 -23.82 0.89 -2.73
C PHE A 277 -24.56 0.62 -1.41
N SER A 278 -25.18 -0.54 -1.26
CA SER A 278 -25.84 -0.94 -0.01
C SER A 278 -24.84 -1.42 1.06
N SER A 279 -25.35 -1.80 2.23
CA SER A 279 -24.52 -2.34 3.32
C SER A 279 -23.69 -3.55 2.90
N VAL A 280 -22.60 -3.82 3.61
CA VAL A 280 -21.73 -5.00 3.38
C VAL A 280 -22.55 -6.29 3.37
N GLU A 281 -23.48 -6.43 4.32
CA GLU A 281 -24.35 -7.62 4.43
C GLU A 281 -25.24 -7.79 3.19
N ASN A 282 -25.87 -6.70 2.71
CA ASN A 282 -26.76 -6.75 1.55
C ASN A 282 -25.97 -7.06 0.27
N ARG A 283 -24.79 -6.49 0.09
CA ARG A 283 -23.91 -6.78 -1.05
C ARG A 283 -23.43 -8.22 -1.05
N LEU A 284 -23.07 -8.76 0.13
CA LEU A 284 -22.68 -10.16 0.25
C LEU A 284 -23.87 -11.09 -0.09
N LYS A 285 -25.07 -10.80 0.43
CA LYS A 285 -26.27 -11.57 0.08
C LYS A 285 -26.60 -11.52 -1.41
N LEU A 286 -26.44 -10.33 -2.03
CA LEU A 286 -26.63 -10.17 -3.47
C LEU A 286 -25.64 -11.06 -4.26
N LEU A 287 -24.36 -11.00 -3.91
CA LEU A 287 -23.32 -11.83 -4.54
C LEU A 287 -23.61 -13.33 -4.34
N GLN A 288 -24.04 -13.71 -3.14
CA GLN A 288 -24.45 -15.08 -2.85
C GLN A 288 -25.60 -15.56 -3.73
N GLY A 289 -26.60 -14.71 -3.94
CA GLY A 289 -27.72 -15.02 -4.83
C GLY A 289 -27.28 -15.20 -6.30
N ILE A 290 -26.43 -14.32 -6.82
CA ILE A 290 -25.88 -14.41 -8.17
C ILE A 290 -25.04 -15.70 -8.31
N PHE A 291 -24.22 -16.02 -7.32
CA PHE A 291 -23.34 -17.18 -7.38
C PHE A 291 -24.12 -18.49 -7.18
N ASP A 292 -25.13 -18.51 -6.34
CA ASP A 292 -26.01 -19.67 -6.14
C ASP A 292 -26.79 -20.01 -7.43
N ALA A 293 -27.08 -19.01 -8.29
CA ALA A 293 -27.66 -19.21 -9.61
C ALA A 293 -26.63 -19.70 -10.65
N ASP A 294 -25.65 -18.86 -10.99
CA ASP A 294 -24.77 -19.04 -12.16
C ASP A 294 -23.31 -19.40 -11.77
N GLY A 295 -23.02 -19.49 -10.47
CA GLY A 295 -21.68 -19.77 -9.99
C GLY A 295 -21.25 -21.22 -10.16
N THR A 296 -19.94 -21.40 -10.26
CA THR A 296 -19.33 -22.73 -10.34
C THR A 296 -18.18 -22.85 -9.34
N VAL A 297 -18.22 -23.91 -8.53
CA VAL A 297 -17.12 -24.34 -7.68
C VAL A 297 -16.48 -25.55 -8.30
N SER A 298 -15.23 -25.42 -8.75
CA SER A 298 -14.46 -26.51 -9.35
C SER A 298 -14.00 -27.53 -8.31
N LYS A 299 -13.51 -28.70 -8.76
CA LYS A 299 -12.90 -29.73 -7.87
C LYS A 299 -11.72 -29.19 -7.05
N ASN A 300 -11.02 -28.16 -7.54
CA ASN A 300 -9.89 -27.53 -6.85
C ASN A 300 -10.35 -26.29 -6.02
N SER A 301 -11.65 -26.17 -5.75
CA SER A 301 -12.25 -25.04 -5.04
C SER A 301 -12.01 -23.68 -5.70
N SER A 302 -11.79 -23.64 -7.02
CA SER A 302 -11.77 -22.39 -7.77
C SER A 302 -13.19 -21.89 -7.99
N LEU A 303 -13.41 -20.58 -7.80
CA LEU A 303 -14.70 -19.92 -7.94
C LEU A 303 -14.76 -19.21 -9.27
N THR A 304 -15.79 -19.51 -10.07
CA THR A 304 -16.00 -18.88 -11.39
C THR A 304 -17.44 -18.50 -11.59
N LEU A 305 -17.66 -17.39 -12.28
CA LEU A 305 -18.95 -16.92 -12.80
C LEU A 305 -18.80 -16.60 -14.28
N SER A 306 -19.88 -16.64 -15.02
CA SER A 306 -19.86 -16.18 -16.41
C SER A 306 -21.16 -15.49 -16.79
N THR A 307 -21.07 -14.42 -17.59
CA THR A 307 -22.22 -13.66 -18.07
C THR A 307 -22.00 -13.18 -19.50
N SER A 308 -23.10 -13.02 -20.24
CA SER A 308 -23.06 -12.38 -21.56
C SER A 308 -23.24 -10.86 -21.50
N SER A 309 -23.56 -10.29 -20.35
CA SER A 309 -23.67 -8.84 -20.16
C SER A 309 -22.35 -8.25 -19.69
N LYS A 310 -21.78 -7.33 -20.46
CA LYS A 310 -20.59 -6.57 -20.07
C LYS A 310 -20.86 -5.73 -18.83
N GLN A 311 -21.99 -5.03 -18.79
CA GLN A 311 -22.37 -4.21 -17.64
C GLN A 311 -22.50 -5.05 -16.36
N LEU A 312 -23.18 -6.21 -16.44
CA LEU A 312 -23.29 -7.11 -15.30
C LEU A 312 -21.92 -7.65 -14.86
N ALA A 313 -21.00 -7.93 -15.79
CA ALA A 313 -19.65 -8.34 -15.44
C ALA A 313 -18.91 -7.24 -14.68
N ASP A 314 -19.00 -5.98 -15.13
CA ASP A 314 -18.38 -4.82 -14.47
C ASP A 314 -19.01 -4.57 -13.08
N ASP A 315 -20.32 -4.70 -12.95
CA ASP A 315 -21.04 -4.58 -11.67
C ASP A 315 -20.62 -5.67 -10.67
N ILE A 316 -20.44 -6.91 -11.14
CA ILE A 316 -19.96 -8.03 -10.29
C ILE A 316 -18.49 -7.81 -9.89
N VAL A 317 -17.64 -7.28 -10.78
CA VAL A 317 -16.26 -6.90 -10.46
C VAL A 317 -16.24 -5.88 -9.32
N PHE A 318 -17.02 -4.80 -9.45
CA PHE A 318 -17.17 -3.78 -8.40
C PHE A 318 -17.67 -4.39 -7.09
N LEU A 319 -18.70 -5.24 -7.16
CA LEU A 319 -19.30 -5.90 -5.99
C LEU A 319 -18.26 -6.73 -5.23
N ILE A 320 -17.50 -7.57 -5.93
CA ILE A 320 -16.46 -8.43 -5.34
C ILE A 320 -15.34 -7.60 -4.74
N GLN A 321 -14.82 -6.60 -5.46
CA GLN A 321 -13.75 -5.73 -4.97
C GLN A 321 -14.20 -4.95 -3.73
N SER A 322 -15.44 -4.45 -3.71
CA SER A 322 -16.00 -3.71 -2.57
C SER A 322 -16.21 -4.56 -1.32
N LEU A 323 -16.19 -5.88 -1.45
CA LEU A 323 -16.23 -6.86 -0.35
C LEU A 323 -14.83 -7.37 0.05
N GLY A 324 -13.77 -6.77 -0.49
CA GLY A 324 -12.40 -7.20 -0.21
C GLY A 324 -11.98 -8.46 -0.99
N GLY A 325 -12.68 -8.79 -2.07
CA GLY A 325 -12.30 -9.87 -2.98
C GLY A 325 -11.42 -9.41 -4.13
N ILE A 326 -10.88 -10.37 -4.87
CA ILE A 326 -10.15 -10.19 -6.11
C ILE A 326 -10.87 -10.92 -7.22
N VAL A 327 -10.97 -10.31 -8.38
CA VAL A 327 -11.62 -10.91 -9.55
C VAL A 327 -10.88 -10.55 -10.83
N SER A 328 -10.60 -11.56 -11.65
CA SER A 328 -10.09 -11.38 -13.01
C SER A 328 -11.23 -11.64 -13.99
N CYS A 329 -11.50 -10.69 -14.86
CA CYS A 329 -12.56 -10.75 -15.86
C CYS A 329 -11.93 -10.89 -17.26
N ASN A 330 -12.23 -11.99 -17.94
CA ASN A 330 -11.75 -12.27 -19.29
C ASN A 330 -12.92 -12.35 -20.28
N GLU A 331 -12.79 -11.66 -21.38
CA GLU A 331 -13.75 -11.71 -22.47
C GLU A 331 -13.40 -12.84 -23.44
N HIS A 332 -14.38 -13.66 -23.78
CA HIS A 332 -14.23 -14.79 -24.71
C HIS A 332 -15.31 -14.73 -25.78
N GLU A 333 -14.95 -15.01 -27.02
CA GLU A 333 -15.91 -15.25 -28.07
C GLU A 333 -16.59 -16.61 -27.85
N ALA A 334 -17.92 -16.59 -27.73
CA ALA A 334 -18.69 -17.83 -27.64
C ALA A 334 -19.14 -18.31 -29.02
N TYR A 335 -19.10 -19.62 -29.21
CA TYR A 335 -19.59 -20.27 -30.44
C TYR A 335 -20.59 -21.34 -30.05
N TYR A 336 -21.64 -21.49 -30.87
CA TYR A 336 -22.59 -22.58 -30.76
C TYR A 336 -22.79 -23.28 -32.10
N THR A 337 -23.16 -24.56 -32.04
CA THR A 337 -23.42 -25.35 -33.24
C THR A 337 -24.93 -25.41 -33.49
N TYR A 338 -25.36 -24.94 -34.63
CA TYR A 338 -26.73 -25.06 -35.10
C TYR A 338 -26.78 -25.71 -36.46
N ASN A 339 -27.55 -26.80 -36.62
CA ASN A 339 -27.63 -27.62 -37.85
C ASN A 339 -26.26 -27.98 -38.41
N GLY A 340 -25.30 -28.40 -37.54
CA GLY A 340 -23.95 -28.79 -37.95
C GLY A 340 -23.02 -27.64 -38.31
N LYS A 341 -23.48 -26.37 -38.29
CA LYS A 341 -22.66 -25.19 -38.54
C LYS A 341 -22.30 -24.51 -37.25
N LYS A 342 -20.98 -24.18 -37.09
CA LYS A 342 -20.47 -23.38 -35.98
C LYS A 342 -20.81 -21.91 -36.23
N LEU A 343 -21.63 -21.33 -35.39
CA LEU A 343 -22.06 -19.92 -35.44
C LEU A 343 -21.45 -19.16 -34.26
N ARG A 344 -21.13 -17.88 -34.48
CA ARG A 344 -20.69 -16.99 -33.42
C ARG A 344 -21.88 -16.59 -32.55
N GLY A 345 -21.75 -16.79 -31.23
CA GLY A 345 -22.69 -16.33 -30.22
C GLY A 345 -22.35 -14.93 -29.70
N LEU A 346 -23.02 -14.53 -28.62
CA LEU A 346 -22.65 -13.34 -27.86
C LEU A 346 -21.31 -13.56 -27.15
N ASN A 347 -20.52 -12.51 -26.99
CA ASN A 347 -19.32 -12.57 -26.14
C ASN A 347 -19.69 -13.01 -24.73
N ASN A 348 -18.83 -13.76 -24.10
CA ASN A 348 -18.97 -14.23 -22.73
C ASN A 348 -17.87 -13.68 -21.85
N PHE A 349 -18.22 -13.12 -20.70
CA PHE A 349 -17.33 -12.57 -19.70
C PHE A 349 -17.14 -13.59 -18.59
N GLY A 350 -15.97 -14.22 -18.53
CA GLY A 350 -15.60 -15.19 -17.51
C GLY A 350 -14.91 -14.50 -16.33
N LEU A 351 -15.49 -14.63 -15.14
CA LEU A 351 -14.98 -14.05 -13.90
C LEU A 351 -14.35 -15.15 -13.03
N TYR A 352 -13.08 -14.97 -12.67
CA TYR A 352 -12.32 -15.86 -11.77
C TYR A 352 -12.16 -15.16 -10.43
N ILE A 353 -12.73 -15.74 -9.37
CA ILE A 353 -13.00 -15.06 -8.11
C ILE A 353 -12.15 -15.62 -6.98
N SER A 354 -11.61 -14.74 -6.14
CA SER A 354 -10.99 -15.08 -4.86
C SER A 354 -11.58 -14.18 -3.76
N MET A 355 -12.20 -14.79 -2.75
CA MET A 355 -12.84 -14.07 -1.65
C MET A 355 -12.13 -14.36 -0.32
N PRO A 356 -12.17 -13.44 0.66
CA PRO A 356 -11.82 -13.72 2.04
C PRO A 356 -12.61 -14.91 2.58
N ALA A 357 -12.03 -15.66 3.52
CA ALA A 357 -12.62 -16.91 4.00
C ALA A 357 -13.95 -16.73 4.74
N ASP A 358 -14.19 -15.56 5.31
CA ASP A 358 -15.40 -15.14 6.00
C ASP A 358 -16.45 -14.49 5.08
N MET A 359 -16.12 -14.31 3.80
CA MET A 359 -16.94 -13.64 2.78
C MET A 359 -17.24 -14.57 1.60
N LEU A 360 -17.69 -15.79 1.86
CA LEU A 360 -17.97 -16.75 0.79
C LEU A 360 -19.16 -16.31 -0.08
N PRO A 361 -19.01 -16.36 -1.43
CA PRO A 361 -20.00 -15.81 -2.36
C PRO A 361 -21.17 -16.77 -2.66
N PHE A 362 -21.39 -17.79 -1.85
CA PHE A 362 -22.46 -18.78 -2.04
C PHE A 362 -23.01 -19.28 -0.71
N THR A 363 -24.23 -19.83 -0.74
CA THR A 363 -24.90 -20.42 0.41
C THR A 363 -25.52 -21.78 0.10
N SER A 364 -25.69 -22.15 -1.17
CA SER A 364 -26.32 -23.41 -1.59
C SER A 364 -25.51 -24.64 -1.17
N GLU A 365 -26.19 -25.73 -0.86
CA GLU A 365 -25.58 -27.00 -0.47
C GLU A 365 -24.67 -27.57 -1.56
N LYS A 366 -25.03 -27.38 -2.82
CA LYS A 366 -24.26 -27.75 -4.02
C LYS A 366 -22.86 -27.14 -4.00
N HIS A 367 -22.72 -25.85 -3.67
CA HIS A 367 -21.46 -25.16 -3.67
C HIS A 367 -20.67 -25.41 -2.39
N THR A 368 -21.33 -25.39 -1.25
CA THR A 368 -20.73 -25.62 0.06
C THR A 368 -20.08 -27.00 0.15
N SER A 369 -20.76 -28.05 -0.37
CA SER A 369 -20.22 -29.42 -0.38
C SER A 369 -18.97 -29.61 -1.26
N ARG A 370 -18.74 -28.72 -2.25
CA ARG A 370 -17.61 -28.78 -3.17
C ARG A 370 -16.42 -27.92 -2.75
N TYR A 371 -16.64 -26.96 -1.84
CA TYR A 371 -15.61 -26.01 -1.43
C TYR A 371 -14.86 -26.53 -0.21
N HIS A 372 -13.58 -26.87 -0.38
CA HIS A 372 -12.74 -27.46 0.65
C HIS A 372 -11.54 -26.60 1.06
N ARG A 373 -11.45 -25.37 0.58
CA ARG A 373 -10.31 -24.50 0.82
C ARG A 373 -10.36 -23.89 2.21
N LYS A 374 -9.38 -24.21 3.08
CA LYS A 374 -9.38 -23.80 4.50
C LYS A 374 -8.89 -22.40 4.78
N ARG A 375 -8.03 -21.80 3.95
CA ARG A 375 -7.49 -20.43 4.09
C ARG A 375 -7.15 -19.87 2.73
N ILE A 376 -7.56 -18.64 2.48
CA ILE A 376 -7.15 -17.85 1.31
C ILE A 376 -6.56 -16.56 1.85
N ASN A 377 -5.27 -16.34 1.64
CA ASN A 377 -4.70 -15.01 1.74
C ASN A 377 -4.97 -14.33 0.40
N VAL A 378 -5.86 -13.34 0.42
CA VAL A 378 -6.22 -12.57 -0.77
C VAL A 378 -5.26 -11.39 -0.86
N TYR A 379 -4.49 -11.29 -1.94
CA TYR A 379 -3.63 -10.15 -2.26
C TYR A 379 -3.44 -10.05 -3.77
N ARG A 380 -3.31 -8.83 -4.25
CA ARG A 380 -2.89 -8.56 -5.63
C ARG A 380 -1.38 -8.65 -5.74
N THR A 381 -0.86 -9.00 -6.91
CA THR A 381 0.59 -9.07 -7.15
C THR A 381 0.92 -8.20 -8.35
N ILE A 382 1.99 -7.40 -8.29
CA ILE A 382 2.47 -6.60 -9.42
C ILE A 382 3.02 -7.54 -10.49
N ARG A 383 2.54 -7.39 -11.73
CA ARG A 383 2.90 -8.23 -12.87
C ARG A 383 3.74 -7.50 -13.90
N ASP A 384 3.43 -6.24 -14.15
CA ASP A 384 4.12 -5.42 -15.12
C ASP A 384 4.12 -3.96 -14.68
N ILE A 385 5.17 -3.24 -15.06
CA ILE A 385 5.31 -1.79 -14.85
C ILE A 385 5.81 -1.21 -16.17
N LYS A 386 5.01 -0.32 -16.76
CA LYS A 386 5.31 0.28 -18.07
C LYS A 386 5.30 1.79 -17.96
N TYR A 387 6.38 2.43 -18.41
CA TYR A 387 6.41 3.88 -18.57
C TYR A 387 5.45 4.32 -19.69
N ILE A 388 4.61 5.34 -19.42
CA ILE A 388 3.59 5.80 -20.37
C ILE A 388 3.71 7.28 -20.76
N GLY A 389 4.61 8.03 -20.13
CA GLY A 389 4.86 9.45 -20.46
C GLY A 389 4.77 10.36 -19.27
N LYS A 390 4.72 11.67 -19.53
CA LYS A 390 4.55 12.72 -18.50
C LYS A 390 3.13 13.21 -18.49
N GLU A 391 2.51 13.24 -17.31
CA GLU A 391 1.13 13.68 -17.13
C GLU A 391 0.98 14.60 -15.93
N LEU A 392 -0.05 15.46 -15.96
CA LEU A 392 -0.39 16.35 -14.87
C LEU A 392 -0.97 15.52 -13.70
N CYS A 393 -0.40 15.72 -12.52
CA CYS A 393 -0.66 14.91 -11.36
C CYS A 393 -1.10 15.70 -10.14
N GLN A 394 -1.77 15.02 -9.24
CA GLN A 394 -2.22 15.51 -7.95
C GLN A 394 -2.06 14.44 -6.88
N CYS A 395 -1.94 14.88 -5.65
CA CYS A 395 -1.93 14.03 -4.46
C CYS A 395 -3.00 14.53 -3.50
N ILE A 396 -3.60 13.65 -2.73
CA ILE A 396 -4.56 14.02 -1.67
C ILE A 396 -4.03 13.60 -0.30
N TYR A 397 -4.45 14.31 0.73
CA TYR A 397 -4.22 13.95 2.13
C TYR A 397 -5.55 13.72 2.82
N ILE A 398 -5.68 12.61 3.52
CA ILE A 398 -6.89 12.20 4.20
C ILE A 398 -6.63 11.98 5.70
N ASP A 399 -7.66 12.02 6.52
CA ASP A 399 -7.58 11.83 7.97
C ASP A 399 -7.46 10.35 8.39
N ASN A 400 -7.30 9.43 7.43
CA ASN A 400 -7.08 8.02 7.72
C ASN A 400 -5.75 7.81 8.47
N PRO A 401 -5.75 7.16 9.65
CA PRO A 401 -4.51 6.88 10.39
C PRO A 401 -3.48 6.03 9.64
N SER A 402 -3.91 5.19 8.70
CA SER A 402 -3.03 4.41 7.84
C SER A 402 -2.43 5.24 6.71
N HIS A 403 -2.99 6.43 6.43
CA HIS A 403 -2.69 7.25 5.26
C HIS A 403 -2.86 6.52 3.93
N LEU A 404 -3.72 5.52 3.90
CA LEU A 404 -4.05 4.72 2.73
C LEU A 404 -5.46 5.07 2.27
N TYR A 405 -5.65 5.20 0.95
CA TYR A 405 -6.96 5.40 0.34
C TYR A 405 -7.14 4.48 -0.87
N LEU A 406 -8.37 4.40 -1.36
CA LEU A 406 -8.74 3.54 -2.48
C LEU A 406 -8.75 4.34 -3.79
N THR A 407 -7.85 3.95 -4.70
CA THR A 407 -7.80 4.46 -6.07
C THR A 407 -8.46 3.51 -7.07
N ASP A 408 -8.14 3.62 -8.36
CA ASP A 408 -8.69 2.79 -9.44
C ASP A 408 -8.82 1.32 -9.03
N ASN A 409 -9.97 0.70 -9.32
CA ASN A 409 -10.24 -0.71 -9.02
C ASN A 409 -10.04 -1.09 -7.52
N MET A 410 -10.32 -0.17 -6.60
CA MET A 410 -10.11 -0.33 -5.15
C MET A 410 -8.70 -0.78 -4.79
N ILE A 411 -7.70 -0.25 -5.48
CA ILE A 411 -6.29 -0.45 -5.16
C ILE A 411 -5.92 0.48 -4.00
N VAL A 412 -5.21 -0.08 -3.02
CA VAL A 412 -4.77 0.64 -1.81
C VAL A 412 -3.48 1.40 -2.09
N THR A 413 -3.43 2.70 -1.79
CA THR A 413 -2.29 3.58 -2.02
C THR A 413 -2.07 4.61 -0.90
N HIS A 414 -0.96 5.34 -0.90
CA HIS A 414 -0.42 6.14 0.22
C HIS A 414 -0.47 7.69 0.11
N ASN A 415 -0.26 8.42 1.30
CA ASN A 415 -0.09 9.90 1.42
C ASN A 415 0.95 10.37 2.51
N THR A 416 1.28 11.70 2.76
CA THR A 416 2.49 12.29 3.47
C THR A 416 2.29 12.87 4.91
N THR A 417 3.37 13.40 5.69
CA THR A 417 3.36 13.45 7.14
C THR A 417 3.60 14.72 7.99
N ILE A 418 4.85 15.20 8.23
CA ILE A 418 5.16 16.12 9.37
C ILE A 418 4.89 17.59 9.07
N SER A 419 5.21 18.02 7.89
CA SER A 419 4.84 19.35 7.34
C SER A 419 3.35 19.67 7.51
N THR A 420 2.54 18.61 7.56
CA THR A 420 1.08 18.69 7.72
C THR A 420 0.64 19.07 9.15
N ILE A 421 1.39 18.67 10.19
CA ILE A 421 1.09 19.09 11.57
C ILE A 421 1.19 20.61 11.69
N MET A 422 2.23 21.19 11.11
CA MET A 422 2.44 22.64 11.10
C MET A 422 1.37 23.37 10.26
N ALA A 423 0.99 22.79 9.11
CA ALA A 423 -0.07 23.34 8.27
C ALA A 423 -1.43 23.40 8.99
N LYS A 424 -1.80 22.37 9.71
CA LYS A 424 -3.00 22.33 10.57
C LYS A 424 -2.95 23.41 11.66
N ALA A 425 -1.82 23.51 12.34
CA ALA A 425 -1.65 24.48 13.44
C ALA A 425 -1.75 25.94 12.96
N LEU A 426 -1.36 26.22 11.71
CA LEU A 426 -1.43 27.54 11.08
C LEU A 426 -2.76 27.83 10.33
N ASN A 427 -3.74 26.94 10.38
CA ASN A 427 -4.97 27.01 9.57
C ASN A 427 -4.68 27.28 8.10
N GLY A 428 -3.65 26.61 7.56
CA GLY A 428 -3.13 26.86 6.22
C GLY A 428 -3.58 25.82 5.18
N ILE A 429 -3.46 26.19 3.90
CA ILE A 429 -3.48 25.26 2.76
C ILE A 429 -2.05 24.85 2.47
N THR A 430 -1.78 23.57 2.25
CA THR A 430 -0.44 23.07 1.96
C THR A 430 -0.24 22.91 0.46
N ILE A 431 0.92 23.33 -0.03
CA ILE A 431 1.43 23.04 -1.38
C ILE A 431 2.72 22.26 -1.18
N ASP A 432 2.68 20.96 -1.43
CA ASP A 432 3.86 20.09 -1.42
C ASP A 432 4.53 20.13 -2.79
N TYR A 433 5.82 20.42 -2.81
CA TYR A 433 6.59 20.61 -4.02
C TYR A 433 7.90 19.84 -3.94
N ASP A 434 8.00 18.80 -4.74
CA ASP A 434 9.21 17.99 -4.83
C ASP A 434 10.21 18.66 -5.75
N VAL A 435 11.30 19.09 -5.14
CA VAL A 435 12.36 19.83 -5.82
C VAL A 435 13.29 18.91 -6.61
N ALA A 436 13.40 17.63 -6.26
CA ALA A 436 14.22 16.70 -7.02
C ALA A 436 13.73 16.55 -8.46
N LEU A 437 12.42 16.67 -8.66
CA LEU A 437 11.76 16.53 -9.95
C LEU A 437 11.49 17.88 -10.66
N HIS A 438 11.26 18.93 -9.90
CA HIS A 438 10.86 20.24 -10.39
C HIS A 438 11.91 21.29 -10.03
N ASN A 439 13.10 21.18 -10.60
CA ASN A 439 14.22 22.08 -10.34
C ASN A 439 14.49 23.07 -11.49
N SER A 440 13.63 23.09 -12.52
CA SER A 440 13.77 24.06 -13.61
C SER A 440 13.33 25.46 -13.17
N VAL A 441 13.86 26.47 -13.85
CA VAL A 441 13.49 27.88 -13.60
C VAL A 441 12.00 28.13 -13.80
N ASP A 442 11.42 27.49 -14.81
CA ASP A 442 10.02 27.69 -15.19
C ASP A 442 9.07 27.03 -14.18
N ASP A 443 9.46 25.86 -13.63
CA ASP A 443 8.72 25.20 -12.57
C ASP A 443 8.65 26.04 -11.29
N ILE A 444 9.81 26.59 -10.85
CA ILE A 444 9.85 27.47 -9.68
C ILE A 444 9.05 28.75 -9.94
N ARG A 445 9.11 29.34 -11.14
CA ARG A 445 8.30 30.53 -11.49
C ARG A 445 6.80 30.21 -11.43
N ALA A 446 6.37 29.05 -11.94
CA ALA A 446 4.96 28.63 -11.90
C ALA A 446 4.47 28.49 -10.45
N LEU A 447 5.27 27.86 -9.56
CA LEU A 447 4.99 27.79 -8.14
C LEU A 447 4.85 29.21 -7.53
N LEU A 448 5.80 30.11 -7.83
CA LEU A 448 5.82 31.46 -7.29
C LEU A 448 4.63 32.31 -7.78
N GLU A 449 4.12 32.10 -9.00
CA GLU A 449 2.88 32.71 -9.47
C GLU A 449 1.64 32.21 -8.71
N THR A 450 1.58 30.89 -8.43
CA THR A 450 0.46 30.27 -7.70
C THR A 450 0.30 30.83 -6.29
N ILE A 451 1.38 31.08 -5.58
CA ILE A 451 1.35 31.58 -4.19
C ILE A 451 1.12 33.10 -4.05
N LYS A 452 1.02 33.85 -5.13
CA LYS A 452 0.72 35.31 -5.08
C LYS A 452 -0.70 35.57 -4.60
N GLN A 453 -1.64 34.67 -4.85
CA GLN A 453 -3.03 34.84 -4.48
C GLN A 453 -3.27 34.33 -3.06
N LYS A 454 -4.10 35.07 -2.29
CA LYS A 454 -4.51 34.64 -0.97
C LYS A 454 -5.47 33.43 -1.08
N PRO A 455 -5.37 32.42 -0.19
CA PRO A 455 -6.28 31.32 -0.17
C PRO A 455 -7.69 31.76 0.26
N ILE A 456 -8.72 31.15 -0.31
CA ILE A 456 -10.11 31.41 0.07
C ILE A 456 -10.46 30.52 1.27
N GLY A 457 -10.94 31.13 2.37
CA GLY A 457 -11.39 30.40 3.57
C GLY A 457 -10.26 29.87 4.47
N LYS A 458 -9.00 30.22 4.21
CA LYS A 458 -7.84 29.86 5.01
C LYS A 458 -6.92 31.05 5.21
N ASP A 459 -6.09 31.03 6.28
CA ASP A 459 -5.25 32.18 6.66
C ASP A 459 -3.90 32.18 5.95
N LYS A 460 -3.34 31.01 5.67
CA LYS A 460 -1.99 30.83 5.16
C LYS A 460 -1.93 29.84 3.99
N ILE A 461 -0.89 29.99 3.16
CA ILE A 461 -0.40 28.95 2.24
C ILE A 461 0.92 28.45 2.80
N ILE A 462 1.02 27.13 3.02
CA ILE A 462 2.24 26.47 3.47
C ILE A 462 2.87 25.78 2.27
N VAL A 463 4.00 26.29 1.82
CA VAL A 463 4.76 25.72 0.71
C VAL A 463 5.83 24.79 1.27
N ILE A 464 5.69 23.50 1.02
CA ILE A 464 6.66 22.49 1.45
C ILE A 464 7.53 22.16 0.24
N LEU A 465 8.83 22.43 0.36
CA LEU A 465 9.83 22.09 -0.65
C LEU A 465 10.62 20.90 -0.13
N ASP A 466 10.38 19.72 -0.70
CA ASP A 466 11.09 18.49 -0.32
C ASP A 466 12.37 18.32 -1.13
N GLU A 467 13.40 17.71 -0.55
CA GLU A 467 14.73 17.50 -1.14
C GLU A 467 15.34 18.78 -1.73
N VAL A 468 15.21 19.89 -0.99
CA VAL A 468 15.54 21.24 -1.47
C VAL A 468 17.02 21.41 -1.84
N GLN A 469 17.94 20.56 -1.36
CA GLN A 469 19.33 20.56 -1.77
C GLN A 469 19.53 20.41 -3.30
N ASN A 470 18.57 19.80 -4.00
CA ASN A 470 18.66 19.63 -5.46
C ASN A 470 18.57 20.95 -6.25
N ILE A 471 17.95 22.00 -5.71
CA ILE A 471 18.02 23.36 -6.29
C ILE A 471 19.38 24.00 -6.01
N PHE A 472 19.96 23.79 -4.83
CA PHE A 472 21.11 24.54 -4.33
C PHE A 472 22.45 23.87 -4.61
N ASN A 473 22.48 22.66 -5.12
CA ASN A 473 23.72 21.93 -5.51
C ASN A 473 24.53 22.67 -6.60
N ARG A 474 23.92 23.60 -7.34
CA ARG A 474 24.60 24.41 -8.36
C ARG A 474 24.57 25.89 -7.94
N LYS A 475 25.74 26.48 -7.64
CA LYS A 475 25.86 27.89 -7.20
C LYS A 475 25.23 28.91 -8.14
N ASP A 476 25.13 28.58 -9.42
CA ASP A 476 24.59 29.47 -10.48
C ASP A 476 23.19 29.10 -10.96
N SER A 477 22.43 28.31 -10.15
CA SER A 477 21.08 27.93 -10.53
C SER A 477 20.14 29.13 -10.56
N LEU A 478 19.58 29.47 -11.73
CA LEU A 478 18.55 30.49 -11.88
C LEU A 478 17.28 30.18 -11.07
N ALA A 479 16.99 28.90 -10.83
CA ALA A 479 15.91 28.44 -9.96
C ALA A 479 16.18 28.84 -8.51
N ALA A 480 17.41 28.62 -8.01
CA ALA A 480 17.85 29.06 -6.69
C ALA A 480 17.74 30.57 -6.52
N GLN A 481 18.18 31.35 -7.52
CA GLN A 481 18.07 32.82 -7.50
C GLN A 481 16.62 33.29 -7.47
N SER A 482 15.71 32.62 -8.19
CA SER A 482 14.28 32.95 -8.19
C SER A 482 13.66 32.71 -6.81
N LEU A 483 13.99 31.61 -6.15
CA LEU A 483 13.53 31.28 -4.79
C LEU A 483 14.14 32.24 -3.76
N LEU A 484 15.44 32.54 -3.84
CA LEU A 484 16.13 33.52 -2.98
C LEU A 484 15.41 34.85 -2.95
N LYS A 485 15.03 35.38 -4.13
CA LYS A 485 14.33 36.67 -4.25
C LYS A 485 12.99 36.69 -3.49
N VAL A 486 12.26 35.56 -3.48
CA VAL A 486 10.98 35.46 -2.76
C VAL A 486 11.19 35.23 -1.27
N LEU A 487 12.24 34.51 -0.88
CA LEU A 487 12.60 34.32 0.53
C LEU A 487 13.10 35.61 1.20
N GLU A 488 13.57 36.61 0.44
CA GLU A 488 13.90 37.93 0.96
C GLU A 488 12.66 38.75 1.36
N GLN A 489 11.57 38.64 0.59
CA GLN A 489 10.31 39.35 0.83
C GLN A 489 9.12 38.42 0.56
N PRO A 490 8.91 37.39 1.39
CA PRO A 490 7.82 36.43 1.18
C PRO A 490 6.46 37.10 1.39
N PRO A 491 5.42 36.72 0.61
CA PRO A 491 4.06 37.20 0.84
C PRO A 491 3.59 36.87 2.28
N LYS A 492 2.96 37.83 2.96
CA LYS A 492 2.55 37.68 4.38
C LYS A 492 1.67 36.48 4.67
N HIS A 493 0.96 35.96 3.68
CA HIS A 493 0.10 34.79 3.77
C HIS A 493 0.81 33.48 3.40
N VAL A 494 2.13 33.49 3.09
CA VAL A 494 2.91 32.31 2.70
C VAL A 494 3.90 31.95 3.81
N VAL A 495 4.04 30.66 4.08
CA VAL A 495 5.09 30.08 4.91
C VAL A 495 5.80 29.00 4.10
N PHE A 496 7.11 29.10 3.97
CA PHE A 496 7.93 28.08 3.32
C PHE A 496 8.49 27.10 4.34
N ILE A 497 8.39 25.81 4.06
CA ILE A 497 9.03 24.73 4.80
C ILE A 497 9.90 23.96 3.81
N MET A 498 11.21 24.13 3.93
CA MET A 498 12.19 23.47 3.09
C MET A 498 12.74 22.25 3.81
N CYS A 499 12.55 21.06 3.27
CA CYS A 499 13.01 19.80 3.85
C CYS A 499 14.28 19.35 3.13
N THR A 500 15.26 18.86 3.90
CA THR A 500 16.52 18.34 3.36
C THR A 500 17.08 17.22 4.24
N THR A 501 17.67 16.21 3.59
CA THR A 501 18.51 15.20 4.25
C THR A 501 19.98 15.62 4.34
N GLU A 502 20.38 16.65 3.58
CA GLU A 502 21.76 17.11 3.41
C GLU A 502 21.89 18.61 3.67
N GLY A 503 21.76 19.01 4.93
CA GLY A 503 21.80 20.43 5.34
C GLY A 503 23.08 21.14 4.92
N ASP A 504 24.22 20.45 4.87
CA ASP A 504 25.51 21.01 4.48
C ASP A 504 25.56 21.47 3.02
N LYS A 505 24.69 20.93 2.16
CA LYS A 505 24.59 21.34 0.75
C LYS A 505 23.77 22.62 0.54
N ILE A 506 23.05 23.08 1.57
CA ILE A 506 22.28 24.33 1.48
C ILE A 506 23.21 25.51 1.72
N ILE A 507 23.22 26.43 0.77
CA ILE A 507 24.06 27.64 0.82
C ILE A 507 23.67 28.57 1.99
N ASP A 508 24.66 29.19 2.64
CA ASP A 508 24.48 30.04 3.81
C ASP A 508 23.52 31.22 3.57
N THR A 509 23.47 31.71 2.34
CA THR A 509 22.54 32.80 1.97
C THR A 509 21.06 32.42 2.15
N ILE A 510 20.71 31.15 2.02
CA ILE A 510 19.36 30.63 2.29
C ILE A 510 19.19 30.39 3.80
N LYS A 511 20.17 29.71 4.45
CA LYS A 511 20.15 29.46 5.89
C LYS A 511 19.93 30.74 6.69
N ASN A 512 20.58 31.83 6.31
CA ASN A 512 20.46 33.13 6.97
C ASN A 512 19.08 33.81 6.80
N ARG A 513 18.21 33.31 5.92
CA ARG A 513 16.85 33.83 5.68
C ARG A 513 15.76 32.95 6.27
N CYS A 514 16.14 31.80 6.77
CA CYS A 514 15.22 30.77 7.28
C CYS A 514 15.55 30.44 8.72
N GLU A 515 14.58 29.96 9.45
CA GLU A 515 14.81 29.30 10.72
C GLU A 515 15.19 27.83 10.45
N VAL A 516 16.39 27.45 10.86
CA VAL A 516 16.89 26.08 10.67
C VAL A 516 16.53 25.26 11.88
N LEU A 517 15.75 24.21 11.66
CA LEU A 517 15.33 23.26 12.68
C LEU A 517 15.88 21.87 12.32
N THR A 518 16.86 21.41 13.10
CA THR A 518 17.51 20.12 12.88
C THR A 518 16.77 19.03 13.66
N PHE A 519 16.30 18.02 12.96
CA PHE A 519 15.68 16.82 13.51
C PHE A 519 16.75 15.77 13.75
N ASN A 520 17.16 15.62 15.00
CA ASN A 520 18.19 14.68 15.40
C ASN A 520 17.67 13.24 15.43
N LYS A 521 18.61 12.27 15.41
CA LYS A 521 18.29 10.89 15.74
C LYS A 521 17.69 10.83 17.13
N ILE A 522 16.58 10.09 17.27
CA ILE A 522 15.89 9.92 18.54
C ILE A 522 16.71 8.97 19.43
N ASP A 523 16.91 9.32 20.69
CA ASP A 523 17.64 8.47 21.63
C ASP A 523 16.91 7.14 21.88
N GLU A 524 17.69 6.12 22.20
CA GLU A 524 17.21 4.74 22.32
C GLU A 524 16.19 4.56 23.45
N ASN A 525 16.31 5.32 24.54
CA ASN A 525 15.37 5.24 25.66
C ASN A 525 14.02 5.86 25.30
N SER A 526 14.01 6.99 24.62
CA SER A 526 12.78 7.62 24.11
C SER A 526 12.06 6.70 23.11
N ILE A 527 12.82 6.02 22.24
CA ILE A 527 12.26 5.02 21.33
C ILE A 527 11.70 3.84 22.12
N LYS A 528 12.47 3.27 23.06
CA LYS A 528 12.05 2.16 23.94
C LYS A 528 10.74 2.48 24.67
N ASP A 529 10.66 3.67 25.29
CA ASP A 529 9.49 4.08 26.04
C ASP A 529 8.25 4.24 25.15
N ARG A 530 8.44 4.74 23.92
CA ARG A 530 7.36 4.79 22.92
C ARG A 530 6.95 3.39 22.47
N LEU A 531 7.89 2.47 22.24
CA LEU A 531 7.59 1.08 21.94
C LEU A 531 6.82 0.39 23.07
N LYS A 532 7.23 0.62 24.33
CA LYS A 532 6.51 0.13 25.51
C LYS A 532 5.06 0.63 25.54
N TYR A 533 4.86 1.96 25.38
CA TYR A 533 3.52 2.54 25.30
C TYR A 533 2.66 1.88 24.23
N ILE A 534 3.23 1.59 23.06
CA ILE A 534 2.53 0.93 21.96
C ILE A 534 2.20 -0.52 22.31
N CYS A 535 3.15 -1.27 22.91
CA CYS A 535 2.92 -2.65 23.35
C CYS A 535 1.76 -2.73 24.37
N ASP A 536 1.72 -1.81 25.34
CA ASP A 536 0.67 -1.76 26.35
C ASP A 536 -0.71 -1.44 25.73
N LYS A 537 -0.75 -0.54 24.75
CA LYS A 537 -1.99 -0.16 24.05
C LYS A 537 -2.52 -1.26 23.11
N GLU A 538 -1.62 -2.02 22.50
CA GLU A 538 -1.95 -3.08 21.52
C GLU A 538 -1.99 -4.47 22.16
N ASN A 539 -1.76 -4.59 23.47
CA ASN A 539 -1.63 -5.87 24.18
C ASN A 539 -0.57 -6.80 23.58
N ILE A 540 0.53 -6.22 23.08
CA ILE A 540 1.66 -6.97 22.54
C ILE A 540 2.51 -7.48 23.72
N LYS A 541 2.73 -8.80 23.77
CA LYS A 541 3.52 -9.42 24.83
C LYS A 541 5.01 -9.32 24.53
N TYR A 542 5.80 -8.96 25.54
CA TYR A 542 7.26 -8.95 25.51
C TYR A 542 7.81 -9.45 26.85
N ASP A 543 9.00 -10.10 26.83
CA ASP A 543 9.58 -10.70 28.04
C ASP A 543 10.05 -9.65 29.03
N ASN A 544 10.80 -8.64 28.56
CA ASN A 544 11.33 -7.56 29.36
C ASN A 544 11.62 -6.31 28.50
N GLU A 545 11.85 -5.17 29.14
CA GLU A 545 12.15 -3.90 28.46
C GLU A 545 13.48 -3.94 27.68
N GLY A 546 14.41 -4.83 28.02
CA GLY A 546 15.66 -5.04 27.28
C GLY A 546 15.43 -5.45 25.82
N CYS A 547 14.35 -6.23 25.55
CA CYS A 547 13.96 -6.59 24.20
C CYS A 547 13.56 -5.37 23.37
N LEU A 548 12.79 -4.44 23.98
CA LEU A 548 12.36 -3.20 23.33
C LEU A 548 13.52 -2.23 23.14
N LEU A 549 14.45 -2.18 24.09
CA LEU A 549 15.68 -1.40 23.98
C LEU A 549 16.56 -1.92 22.85
N GLU A 550 16.68 -3.23 22.68
CA GLU A 550 17.44 -3.83 21.58
C GLU A 550 16.82 -3.51 20.21
N ILE A 551 15.48 -3.49 20.11
CA ILE A 551 14.79 -3.03 18.89
C ILE A 551 15.10 -1.53 18.65
N ALA A 552 15.12 -0.71 19.69
CA ALA A 552 15.42 0.72 19.60
C ALA A 552 16.85 0.95 19.09
N LYS A 553 17.85 0.26 19.68
CA LYS A 553 19.27 0.30 19.25
C LYS A 553 19.44 -0.02 17.76
N ARG A 554 18.76 -1.07 17.30
CA ARG A 554 18.80 -1.52 15.89
C ARG A 554 17.99 -0.65 14.93
N SER A 555 17.36 0.43 15.39
CA SER A 555 16.48 1.27 14.57
C SER A 555 17.12 2.57 14.09
N ASP A 556 18.41 2.75 14.35
CA ASP A 556 19.21 3.89 13.89
C ASP A 556 18.58 5.26 14.20
N GLY A 557 18.00 5.40 15.40
CA GLY A 557 17.36 6.63 15.86
C GLY A 557 16.04 6.97 15.14
N SER A 558 15.51 6.06 14.33
CA SER A 558 14.25 6.24 13.60
C SER A 558 13.08 5.58 14.32
N MET A 559 12.13 6.36 14.83
CA MET A 559 10.89 5.86 15.45
C MET A 559 10.07 4.98 14.49
N ARG A 560 10.00 5.37 13.23
CA ARG A 560 9.29 4.60 12.21
C ARG A 560 9.88 3.20 12.04
N ASN A 561 11.21 3.12 11.92
CA ASN A 561 11.91 1.84 11.80
C ASN A 561 11.72 0.98 13.05
N ALA A 562 11.79 1.60 14.24
CA ALA A 562 11.61 0.91 15.53
C ALA A 562 10.23 0.25 15.64
N ILE A 563 9.18 1.00 15.37
CA ILE A 563 7.79 0.49 15.43
C ILE A 563 7.56 -0.60 14.37
N THR A 564 8.10 -0.43 13.15
CA THR A 564 7.97 -1.43 12.10
C THR A 564 8.68 -2.75 12.48
N LYS A 565 9.89 -2.66 13.01
CA LYS A 565 10.65 -3.83 13.51
C LYS A 565 9.94 -4.53 14.66
N MET A 566 9.42 -3.75 15.62
CA MET A 566 8.62 -4.29 16.73
C MET A 566 7.38 -5.04 16.23
N GLU A 567 6.63 -4.44 15.30
CA GLU A 567 5.45 -5.07 14.68
C GLU A 567 5.81 -6.37 13.96
N GLN A 568 6.92 -6.39 13.22
CA GLN A 568 7.43 -7.57 12.53
C GLN A 568 7.70 -8.71 13.53
N ILE A 569 8.40 -8.42 14.62
CA ILE A 569 8.74 -9.42 15.64
C ILE A 569 7.49 -9.90 16.37
N SER A 570 6.59 -8.99 16.75
CA SER A 570 5.35 -9.32 17.45
C SER A 570 4.41 -10.20 16.63
N SER A 571 4.48 -10.14 15.30
CA SER A 571 3.71 -11.01 14.40
C SER A 571 4.16 -12.49 14.46
N LEU A 572 5.39 -12.73 14.95
CA LEU A 572 5.96 -14.08 15.12
C LEU A 572 5.68 -14.69 16.50
N GLY A 573 5.20 -13.87 17.45
CA GLY A 573 4.88 -14.29 18.82
C GLY A 573 5.25 -13.25 19.88
N THR A 574 5.46 -13.69 21.12
CA THR A 574 5.95 -12.85 22.20
C THR A 574 7.35 -12.31 21.85
N ILE A 575 7.58 -11.02 22.06
CA ILE A 575 8.89 -10.39 21.79
C ILE A 575 9.91 -10.88 22.82
N THR A 576 10.78 -11.78 22.42
CA THR A 576 11.88 -12.31 23.24
C THR A 576 13.22 -11.84 22.68
N MET A 577 14.28 -11.79 23.50
CA MET A 577 15.61 -11.38 23.04
C MET A 577 16.10 -12.28 21.89
N SER A 578 15.89 -13.59 22.00
CA SER A 578 16.26 -14.55 20.96
C SER A 578 15.53 -14.28 19.63
N LEU A 579 14.24 -13.90 19.69
CA LEU A 579 13.45 -13.60 18.50
C LEU A 579 13.90 -12.25 17.89
N VAL A 580 14.21 -11.24 18.72
CA VAL A 580 14.74 -9.94 18.26
C VAL A 580 16.05 -10.13 17.51
N THR A 581 17.02 -10.82 18.12
CA THR A 581 18.33 -11.05 17.49
C THR A 581 18.24 -11.89 16.22
N LYS A 582 17.37 -12.91 16.20
CA LYS A 582 17.18 -13.78 15.02
C LYS A 582 16.47 -13.07 13.86
N THR A 583 15.56 -12.15 14.16
CA THR A 583 14.72 -11.49 13.13
C THR A 583 15.36 -10.21 12.60
N LEU A 584 16.08 -9.51 13.46
CA LEU A 584 16.79 -8.27 13.11
C LEU A 584 18.29 -8.53 13.03
N SER A 585 18.75 -9.25 11.99
CA SER A 585 20.18 -9.28 11.69
C SER A 585 20.65 -7.83 11.42
N SER A 586 21.61 -7.35 12.20
CA SER A 586 22.13 -6.01 12.01
C SER A 586 23.18 -6.04 10.89
N LYS A 587 23.35 -4.91 10.20
CA LYS A 587 24.47 -4.67 9.29
C LYS A 587 25.82 -5.05 9.94
N TYR A 588 25.92 -4.91 11.26
CA TYR A 588 27.12 -5.18 12.04
C TYR A 588 27.27 -6.66 12.43
N ASP A 589 26.19 -7.46 12.48
CA ASP A 589 26.26 -8.87 12.90
C ASP A 589 27.18 -9.66 11.94
N ASP A 590 27.04 -9.45 10.63
CA ASP A 590 27.89 -10.09 9.63
C ASP A 590 29.36 -9.57 9.74
N MET A 591 29.53 -8.27 10.06
CA MET A 591 30.87 -7.68 10.26
C MET A 591 31.55 -8.25 11.49
N PHE A 592 30.82 -8.39 12.62
CA PHE A 592 31.34 -9.04 13.82
C PHE A 592 31.64 -10.52 13.57
N ASN A 593 30.74 -11.24 12.88
CA ASN A 593 30.96 -12.65 12.55
C ASN A 593 32.21 -12.85 11.70
N VAL A 594 32.45 -11.97 10.71
CA VAL A 594 33.69 -11.98 9.91
C VAL A 594 34.91 -11.63 10.78
N LEU A 595 34.81 -10.59 11.61
CA LEU A 595 35.89 -10.16 12.48
C LEU A 595 36.35 -11.28 13.45
N TYR A 596 35.39 -11.87 14.17
CA TYR A 596 35.65 -12.96 15.09
C TYR A 596 36.15 -14.22 14.38
N ALA A 597 35.61 -14.53 13.20
CA ALA A 597 36.08 -15.66 12.41
C ALA A 597 37.58 -15.50 12.02
N VAL A 598 38.01 -14.26 11.78
CA VAL A 598 39.43 -13.96 11.52
C VAL A 598 40.24 -14.02 12.83
N PHE A 599 39.75 -13.47 13.95
CA PHE A 599 40.42 -13.53 15.25
C PHE A 599 40.61 -14.97 15.72
N ASP A 600 39.58 -15.80 15.58
CA ASP A 600 39.61 -17.21 16.00
C ASP A 600 40.27 -18.15 14.98
N ASN A 601 40.74 -17.62 13.85
CA ASN A 601 41.26 -18.41 12.72
C ASN A 601 40.27 -19.50 12.22
N ASN A 602 38.97 -19.21 12.27
CA ASN A 602 37.91 -20.13 11.89
C ASN A 602 37.48 -19.93 10.43
N THR A 603 38.19 -20.63 9.55
CA THR A 603 37.98 -20.57 8.09
C THR A 603 36.57 -20.98 7.68
N GLU A 604 35.96 -21.99 8.33
CA GLU A 604 34.62 -22.48 8.00
C GLU A 604 33.55 -21.41 8.31
N SER A 605 33.66 -20.77 9.47
CA SER A 605 32.76 -19.66 9.85
C SER A 605 32.91 -18.47 8.92
N LEU A 606 34.17 -18.11 8.55
CA LEU A 606 34.43 -17.02 7.60
C LEU A 606 33.77 -17.26 6.24
N VAL A 607 34.02 -18.44 5.66
CA VAL A 607 33.47 -18.82 4.34
C VAL A 607 31.95 -18.84 4.37
N THR A 608 31.35 -19.42 5.43
CA THR A 608 29.92 -19.51 5.58
C THR A 608 29.27 -18.14 5.70
N THR A 609 29.82 -17.26 6.54
CA THR A 609 29.32 -15.89 6.75
C THR A 609 29.38 -15.09 5.45
N VAL A 610 30.56 -15.06 4.79
CA VAL A 610 30.74 -14.28 3.56
C VAL A 610 29.88 -14.82 2.42
N ASN A 611 29.65 -16.14 2.32
CA ASN A 611 28.78 -16.71 1.30
C ASN A 611 27.31 -16.32 1.46
N ASN A 612 26.84 -16.04 2.66
CA ASN A 612 25.49 -15.60 2.94
C ASN A 612 25.25 -14.10 2.65
N ILE A 613 26.32 -13.33 2.41
CA ILE A 613 26.22 -11.90 2.08
C ILE A 613 25.73 -11.75 0.62
N ASN A 614 24.62 -11.02 0.45
CA ASN A 614 24.01 -10.82 -0.87
C ASN A 614 24.76 -9.76 -1.71
N ASP A 615 25.15 -8.64 -1.11
CA ASP A 615 25.83 -7.50 -1.77
C ASP A 615 27.24 -7.38 -1.19
N ILE A 616 28.19 -8.05 -1.84
CA ILE A 616 29.56 -8.11 -1.36
C ILE A 616 30.32 -6.79 -1.54
N ASP A 617 30.03 -6.03 -2.61
CA ASP A 617 30.68 -4.75 -2.86
C ASP A 617 30.35 -3.76 -1.73
N LYS A 618 29.09 -3.62 -1.41
CA LYS A 618 28.62 -2.76 -0.32
C LYS A 618 29.07 -3.26 1.06
N PHE A 619 29.14 -4.58 1.24
CA PHE A 619 29.65 -5.16 2.49
C PHE A 619 31.13 -4.82 2.68
N VAL A 620 31.96 -5.01 1.67
CA VAL A 620 33.40 -4.74 1.72
C VAL A 620 33.70 -3.27 2.05
N GLU A 621 32.97 -2.33 1.41
CA GLU A 621 33.08 -0.90 1.73
C GLU A 621 32.69 -0.59 3.19
N SER A 622 31.58 -1.17 3.65
CA SER A 622 31.09 -0.96 5.01
C SER A 622 31.98 -1.63 6.05
N PHE A 623 32.53 -2.81 5.76
CA PHE A 623 33.44 -3.53 6.63
C PHE A 623 34.80 -2.79 6.76
N PHE A 624 35.27 -2.19 5.68
CA PHE A 624 36.44 -1.35 5.71
C PHE A 624 36.30 -0.14 6.64
N SER A 625 35.16 0.60 6.53
CA SER A 625 34.83 1.71 7.44
C SER A 625 34.79 1.24 8.90
N PHE A 626 34.16 0.10 9.16
CA PHE A 626 34.04 -0.50 10.48
C PHE A 626 35.43 -0.85 11.08
N ILE A 627 36.36 -1.43 10.30
CA ILE A 627 37.71 -1.74 10.73
C ILE A 627 38.55 -0.47 10.98
N LEU A 628 38.38 0.57 10.15
CA LEU A 628 39.01 1.88 10.38
C LEU A 628 38.58 2.47 11.72
N ASP A 629 37.31 2.44 12.04
CA ASP A 629 36.80 2.93 13.33
C ASP A 629 37.38 2.13 14.51
N ILE A 630 37.50 0.80 14.37
CA ILE A 630 38.14 -0.04 15.38
C ILE A 630 39.60 0.40 15.57
N CYS A 631 40.36 0.62 14.49
CA CYS A 631 41.77 1.07 14.57
C CYS A 631 41.89 2.46 15.20
N VAL A 632 40.97 3.39 14.90
CA VAL A 632 40.90 4.70 15.54
C VAL A 632 40.63 4.56 17.04
N TYR A 633 39.68 3.70 17.42
CA TYR A 633 39.40 3.43 18.84
C TYR A 633 40.58 2.83 19.56
N ILE A 634 41.28 1.84 19.00
CA ILE A 634 42.48 1.23 19.57
C ILE A 634 43.56 2.28 19.83
N ARG A 635 43.80 3.20 18.88
CA ARG A 635 44.85 4.24 19.00
C ARG A 635 44.49 5.39 19.92
N THR A 636 43.22 5.78 20.00
CA THR A 636 42.79 7.00 20.69
C THR A 636 42.13 6.72 22.04
N SER A 637 41.65 5.50 22.25
CA SER A 637 40.76 5.11 23.36
C SER A 637 39.52 6.02 23.52
N LYS A 638 39.14 6.76 22.45
CA LYS A 638 38.02 7.69 22.44
C LYS A 638 36.93 7.17 21.53
N TYR A 639 35.88 6.67 22.11
CA TYR A 639 34.74 6.14 21.39
C TYR A 639 33.98 7.22 20.57
N GLU A 640 33.99 8.45 21.07
CA GLU A 640 33.34 9.61 20.46
C GLU A 640 33.91 10.02 19.10
N LEU A 641 35.12 9.51 18.76
CA LEU A 641 35.77 9.75 17.47
C LEU A 641 35.45 8.68 16.42
N THR A 642 34.54 7.75 16.72
CA THR A 642 34.21 6.62 15.86
C THR A 642 32.72 6.49 15.67
N GLU A 643 32.28 5.84 14.57
CA GLU A 643 30.89 5.44 14.32
C GLU A 643 30.62 3.99 14.78
N LEU A 644 31.41 3.44 15.67
CA LEU A 644 31.25 2.09 16.18
C LEU A 644 29.89 1.93 16.91
N PRO A 645 29.19 0.81 16.70
CA PRO A 645 27.96 0.55 17.42
C PRO A 645 28.22 0.37 18.91
N LEU A 646 27.28 0.82 19.77
CA LEU A 646 27.40 0.73 21.23
C LEU A 646 27.67 -0.70 21.72
N VAL A 647 27.19 -1.70 20.99
CA VAL A 647 27.47 -3.11 21.26
C VAL A 647 28.98 -3.40 21.27
N PHE A 648 29.75 -2.69 20.46
CA PHE A 648 31.23 -2.81 20.45
C PHE A 648 31.82 -2.31 21.77
N LYS A 649 31.38 -1.15 22.25
CA LYS A 649 31.86 -0.55 23.51
C LYS A 649 31.65 -1.44 24.72
N ASP A 650 30.46 -2.08 24.79
CA ASP A 650 30.04 -2.84 25.96
C ASP A 650 30.55 -4.28 25.98
N ASN A 651 30.86 -4.87 24.83
CA ASN A 651 31.14 -6.31 24.69
C ASN A 651 32.53 -6.66 24.12
N VAL A 652 33.28 -5.69 23.59
CA VAL A 652 34.53 -5.99 22.90
C VAL A 652 35.71 -5.37 23.65
N GLN A 653 36.48 -6.23 24.35
CA GLN A 653 37.80 -5.89 24.86
C GLN A 653 38.82 -6.65 24.02
N LEU A 654 39.49 -5.95 23.11
CA LEU A 654 40.52 -6.54 22.25
C LEU A 654 41.84 -6.70 23.01
N ASN A 655 42.38 -7.91 23.03
CA ASN A 655 43.72 -8.17 23.53
C ASN A 655 44.78 -7.66 22.53
N GLU A 656 46.05 -7.65 22.90
CA GLU A 656 47.13 -7.12 22.05
C GLU A 656 47.24 -7.83 20.69
N GLN A 657 47.01 -9.15 20.65
CA GLN A 657 47.00 -9.92 19.40
C GLN A 657 45.84 -9.52 18.50
N GLU A 658 44.67 -9.46 19.05
CA GLU A 658 43.45 -9.04 18.29
C GLU A 658 43.58 -7.60 17.75
N GLN A 659 44.20 -6.69 18.53
CA GLN A 659 44.51 -5.34 18.07
C GLN A 659 45.46 -5.36 16.86
N GLN A 660 46.49 -6.19 16.89
CA GLN A 660 47.43 -6.33 15.77
C GLN A 660 46.73 -6.93 14.54
N VAL A 661 45.87 -7.94 14.73
CA VAL A 661 45.06 -8.53 13.66
C VAL A 661 44.12 -7.49 13.04
N ALA A 662 43.52 -6.62 13.84
CA ALA A 662 42.67 -5.54 13.31
C ALA A 662 43.43 -4.58 12.39
N PHE A 663 44.68 -4.20 12.75
CA PHE A 663 45.57 -3.41 11.88
C PHE A 663 45.98 -4.16 10.61
N ASN A 664 46.17 -5.48 10.69
CA ASN A 664 46.48 -6.30 9.53
C ASN A 664 45.28 -6.37 8.59
N ILE A 665 44.07 -6.55 9.13
CA ILE A 665 42.82 -6.48 8.36
C ILE A 665 42.68 -5.13 7.64
N MET A 666 42.96 -4.02 8.32
CA MET A 666 42.90 -2.69 7.72
C MET A 666 43.85 -2.58 6.51
N ASN A 667 45.09 -3.04 6.63
CA ASN A 667 46.07 -3.01 5.53
C ASN A 667 45.61 -3.85 4.33
N VAL A 668 45.15 -5.06 4.60
CA VAL A 668 44.58 -5.95 3.57
C VAL A 668 43.40 -5.33 2.87
N MET A 669 42.51 -4.67 3.63
CA MET A 669 41.34 -3.98 3.07
C MET A 669 41.73 -2.77 2.21
N LEU A 670 42.79 -2.03 2.54
CA LEU A 670 43.37 -0.98 1.70
C LEU A 670 43.83 -1.52 0.35
N GLU A 671 44.54 -2.65 0.35
CA GLU A 671 44.97 -3.31 -0.88
C GLU A 671 43.79 -3.83 -1.72
N LEU A 672 42.78 -4.41 -1.08
CA LEU A 672 41.57 -4.87 -1.74
C LEU A 672 40.79 -3.72 -2.39
N GLN A 673 40.68 -2.57 -1.72
CA GLN A 673 39.99 -1.39 -2.30
C GLN A 673 40.77 -0.85 -3.51
N TYR A 674 42.09 -0.90 -3.51
CA TYR A 674 42.90 -0.38 -4.59
C TYR A 674 42.93 -1.31 -5.82
N ASN A 675 43.00 -2.62 -5.60
CA ASN A 675 43.23 -3.62 -6.65
C ASN A 675 42.00 -4.47 -6.99
N GLY A 676 41.00 -4.53 -6.10
CA GLY A 676 39.86 -5.47 -6.20
C GLY A 676 38.52 -4.84 -6.50
N LYS A 677 38.39 -3.50 -6.47
CA LYS A 677 37.13 -2.81 -6.64
C LYS A 677 36.52 -3.13 -8.01
N HIS A 678 35.24 -3.64 -8.03
CA HIS A 678 34.52 -4.11 -9.22
C HIS A 678 35.06 -5.41 -9.85
N SER A 679 35.83 -6.20 -9.15
CA SER A 679 36.23 -7.53 -9.63
C SER A 679 35.04 -8.50 -9.60
N PRO A 680 34.80 -9.26 -10.66
CA PRO A 680 33.71 -10.28 -10.67
C PRO A 680 33.97 -11.43 -9.67
N ILE A 681 35.15 -11.51 -9.09
CA ILE A 681 35.56 -12.48 -8.07
C ILE A 681 35.89 -11.84 -6.71
N LEU A 682 35.34 -10.63 -6.43
CA LEU A 682 35.62 -9.89 -5.20
C LEU A 682 35.35 -10.73 -3.94
N LYS A 683 34.29 -11.54 -3.96
CA LYS A 683 33.90 -12.41 -2.84
C LYS A 683 35.01 -13.44 -2.49
N GLN A 684 35.59 -14.06 -3.51
CA GLN A 684 36.65 -15.03 -3.37
C GLN A 684 37.97 -14.34 -2.94
N LEU A 685 38.24 -13.16 -3.52
CA LEU A 685 39.44 -12.36 -3.14
C LEU A 685 39.34 -11.92 -1.67
N PHE A 686 38.18 -11.46 -1.22
CA PHE A 686 37.96 -11.07 0.17
C PHE A 686 38.20 -12.24 1.13
N ILE A 687 37.59 -13.43 0.83
CA ILE A 687 37.80 -14.64 1.65
C ILE A 687 39.30 -15.02 1.70
N ALA A 688 39.96 -15.08 0.56
CA ALA A 688 41.36 -15.45 0.47
C ALA A 688 42.25 -14.49 1.26
N SER A 689 42.04 -13.18 1.09
CA SER A 689 42.81 -12.16 1.79
C SER A 689 42.60 -12.18 3.31
N MET A 690 41.37 -12.47 3.78
CA MET A 690 41.10 -12.63 5.22
C MET A 690 41.73 -13.89 5.81
N MET A 691 41.88 -14.98 5.02
CA MET A 691 42.57 -16.20 5.44
C MET A 691 44.10 -16.02 5.55
N GLU A 692 44.70 -15.16 4.73
CA GLU A 692 46.15 -14.92 4.75
C GLU A 692 46.63 -14.13 5.97
N ILE A 693 45.72 -13.38 6.62
CA ILE A 693 46.08 -12.52 7.76
C ILE A 693 46.75 -13.32 8.89
N ASN A 694 46.21 -14.51 9.20
CA ASN A 694 46.71 -15.35 10.28
C ASN A 694 47.89 -16.26 9.87
N ASN A 695 48.10 -16.48 8.55
CA ASN A 695 49.22 -17.28 8.05
C ASN A 695 50.53 -16.51 8.05
N ASN A 696 50.50 -15.19 7.96
CA ASN A 696 51.72 -14.34 7.94
C ASN A 696 52.41 -14.21 9.31
N GLU A 697 51.75 -14.48 10.44
CA GLU A 697 52.39 -14.52 11.77
C GLU A 697 53.33 -15.72 11.94
N ASN A 698 53.12 -16.83 11.22
CA ASN A 698 54.01 -17.99 11.28
C ASN A 698 55.32 -17.83 10.50
N ILE A 699 55.45 -16.77 9.69
CA ILE A 699 56.66 -16.52 8.89
C ILE A 699 57.62 -15.56 9.61
N VAL A 700 57.16 -14.72 10.52
CA VAL A 700 58.00 -13.74 11.26
C VAL A 700 58.70 -14.36 12.47
N HIS A 701 58.24 -15.51 12.97
CA HIS A 701 58.90 -16.23 14.08
C HIS A 701 59.95 -17.27 13.65
N ASN A 702 60.18 -17.44 12.35
CA ASN A 702 61.22 -18.38 11.81
C ASN A 702 62.37 -17.71 11.06
N ASN A 703 62.59 -16.41 11.26
CA ASN A 703 63.86 -15.74 10.80
C ASN A 703 64.54 -15.04 11.91
#